data_624c043dbd4eb24ee18b2a02f19712cb
#
_entry.id   624c043dbd4eb24ee18b2a02f19712cb
#
_cell.length_a   1.000
_cell.length_b   1.000
_cell.length_c   1.000
_cell.angle_alpha   90.00
_cell.angle_beta   90.00
_cell.angle_gamma   90.00
#
_symmetry.space_group_name_H-M   'P 1'
#
loop_
_entity.id
_entity.type
_entity.pdbx_description
1 polymer ?
#
loop_
_entity_poly.entity_id
_entity_poly.type
_entity_poly.pdbx_seq_one_letter_code
_entity_poly.pdbx_strand_id
1 'polypeptide(L)'
;MKAQSTEIRSVKLELLRAGPTHNQLLSPLTNYIALCGSDGPVTINIPYEHRQLLMRLKRLKYPLDKDPATDDQRQAELRDIGESLGRIFAEVPALISELGAAAADKSSLVHLSLSMSAFELGLLPFEAAIAADGFPGTGAPLFLQMRTPVSITREVRRGRPLPMNWARTPKILFAFAAPAGSYVPSQSHLQALREAIEPWVKLKDSPEERISEVKKLLTVLPQATLEQLRTLCATEEFTHVHILAHGAPYQQSGDEHYGVALCSEAGPDQVDVVDGERLAMALTANDALGTTHCRPTVVTLATCDSGNINSVLTPGGSIAHELNSSGIPWVIASQFPLWMKASAIAAKVLYSGLLKGDDPRWVLHELRQRLRTDAPETHDWASIVAYATIPPDFALQVQQFHASQTQRKIEVKFDRIDELVKTITQGLATSDHQTDVHEELTALSEAIRQELKEWRDEPHDHLTKEEWSMRLGLSAASEKRIGIALDLIGATKEADQAYKCCFEFYQAAWTIDQANHWLLTQYLSVIAIRNRTDDTAGLQKLSEKYGTTWCAALEMTTWKKSLSTGKDKVYVLATLAELTLLHSVYHTDTAKPEELKKQISDYCKAMLDEPLADRFPILSTKRQFGRYLLEWKSPIWADLAQVAVDALTEDL
;
A
#
# COMPACT_ATOMS: atom_id res chain seq x y z
N MET A 1 3.63 -17.19 -0.90
CA MET A 1 3.21 -17.40 0.50
C MET A 1 1.75 -17.01 0.58
N LYS A 2 0.88 -17.82 1.16
CA LYS A 2 -0.54 -17.49 1.36
C LYS A 2 -0.60 -16.24 2.25
N ALA A 3 -1.34 -15.23 1.84
CA ALA A 3 -1.73 -14.11 2.70
C ALA A 3 -2.56 -14.71 3.85
N GLN A 4 -1.91 -15.03 4.94
CA GLN A 4 -2.59 -15.27 6.20
C GLN A 4 -2.81 -13.90 6.82
N SER A 5 -4.05 -13.53 7.05
CA SER A 5 -4.40 -12.45 7.98
C SER A 5 -3.91 -12.90 9.36
N THR A 6 -2.65 -12.61 9.62
CA THR A 6 -1.98 -13.01 10.85
C THR A 6 -2.21 -11.89 11.83
N GLU A 7 -2.86 -12.18 12.92
CA GLU A 7 -3.07 -11.24 14.02
C GLU A 7 -1.70 -10.67 14.46
N ILE A 8 -1.62 -9.34 14.62
CA ILE A 8 -0.40 -8.68 15.09
C ILE A 8 -0.59 -8.32 16.55
N ARG A 9 0.19 -8.96 17.41
CA ARG A 9 0.23 -8.67 18.84
C ARG A 9 1.23 -7.55 19.10
N SER A 10 0.75 -6.37 19.46
CA SER A 10 1.62 -5.22 19.76
C SER A 10 2.03 -5.23 21.22
N VAL A 11 3.34 -5.13 21.45
CA VAL A 11 3.97 -5.02 22.78
C VAL A 11 4.74 -3.71 22.81
N LYS A 12 4.42 -2.83 23.75
CA LYS A 12 5.16 -1.58 23.96
C LYS A 12 6.17 -1.75 25.07
N LEU A 13 7.43 -1.44 24.77
CA LEU A 13 8.53 -1.37 25.74
C LEU A 13 9.04 0.05 25.79
N GLU A 14 8.91 0.69 26.94
CA GLU A 14 9.46 2.02 27.20
C GLU A 14 10.71 1.91 28.08
N LEU A 15 11.82 2.47 27.60
CA LEU A 15 13.07 2.57 28.34
C LEU A 15 13.26 4.02 28.78
N LEU A 16 13.19 4.24 30.09
CA LEU A 16 13.16 5.55 30.70
C LEU A 16 14.40 5.78 31.58
N ARG A 17 14.81 7.02 31.66
CA ARG A 17 15.83 7.48 32.58
C ARG A 17 15.42 8.82 33.21
N ALA A 18 15.75 9.03 34.48
CA ALA A 18 15.57 10.31 35.13
C ALA A 18 16.57 11.35 34.59
N GLY A 19 16.13 12.59 34.47
CA GLY A 19 16.97 13.71 34.01
C GLY A 19 16.75 14.08 32.53
N PRO A 20 17.61 14.94 31.95
CA PRO A 20 17.47 15.42 30.59
C PRO A 20 17.62 14.27 29.57
N THR A 21 16.95 14.38 28.43
CA THR A 21 16.99 13.37 27.37
C THR A 21 18.34 13.27 26.67
N HIS A 22 19.15 14.29 26.74
CA HIS A 22 20.52 14.41 26.17
C HIS A 22 21.53 14.80 27.25
N ASN A 23 22.78 14.99 26.86
CA ASN A 23 23.92 15.37 27.76
C ASN A 23 24.33 14.26 28.74
N GLN A 24 24.02 12.99 28.44
CA GLN A 24 24.53 11.89 29.25
C GLN A 24 25.15 10.80 28.38
N LEU A 25 26.26 10.27 28.87
CA LEU A 25 26.94 9.15 28.24
C LEU A 25 26.42 7.83 28.81
N LEU A 26 26.45 6.77 28.01
CA LEU A 26 26.20 5.42 28.51
C LEU A 26 27.19 5.09 29.62
N SER A 27 26.68 4.51 30.71
CA SER A 27 27.47 4.04 31.83
C SER A 27 26.81 2.82 32.47
N PRO A 28 27.59 1.78 32.83
CA PRO A 28 27.07 0.62 33.58
C PRO A 28 26.52 1.00 34.96
N LEU A 29 26.82 2.21 35.44
CA LEU A 29 26.33 2.71 36.72
C LEU A 29 24.98 3.44 36.61
N THR A 30 24.48 3.65 35.36
CA THR A 30 23.20 4.33 35.15
C THR A 30 22.07 3.29 35.17
N ASN A 31 21.12 3.51 36.08
CA ASN A 31 19.88 2.70 36.12
C ASN A 31 18.86 3.25 35.14
N TYR A 32 18.31 2.39 34.33
CA TYR A 32 17.18 2.68 33.46
C TYR A 32 15.93 1.96 33.96
N ILE A 33 14.77 2.49 33.68
CA ILE A 33 13.48 1.91 34.04
C ILE A 33 12.83 1.40 32.76
N ALA A 34 12.51 0.12 32.74
CA ALA A 34 11.74 -0.50 31.68
C ALA A 34 10.26 -0.62 32.10
N LEU A 35 9.35 -0.17 31.22
CA LEU A 35 7.91 -0.38 31.32
C LEU A 35 7.47 -1.22 30.12
N CYS A 36 6.81 -2.34 30.37
CA CYS A 36 6.32 -3.23 29.31
C CYS A 36 4.85 -3.52 29.52
N GLY A 37 4.00 -3.09 28.58
CA GLY A 37 2.55 -3.26 28.67
C GLY A 37 1.96 -2.61 29.92
N SER A 38 1.16 -3.35 30.67
CA SER A 38 0.50 -2.93 31.92
C SER A 38 1.28 -3.31 33.19
N ASP A 39 2.43 -3.99 33.05
CA ASP A 39 3.18 -4.48 34.19
C ASP A 39 3.95 -3.35 34.88
N GLY A 40 4.34 -3.57 36.12
CA GLY A 40 5.09 -2.61 36.92
C GLY A 40 6.48 -2.32 36.35
N PRO A 41 7.09 -1.18 36.76
CA PRO A 41 8.42 -0.80 36.30
C PRO A 41 9.49 -1.78 36.79
N VAL A 42 10.44 -2.07 35.91
CA VAL A 42 11.61 -2.90 36.21
C VAL A 42 12.87 -2.08 35.99
N THR A 43 13.84 -2.16 36.91
CA THR A 43 15.15 -1.56 36.71
C THR A 43 15.99 -2.46 35.81
N ILE A 44 16.58 -1.87 34.78
CA ILE A 44 17.52 -2.55 33.87
C ILE A 44 18.85 -1.81 33.85
N ASN A 45 19.91 -2.55 33.57
CA ASN A 45 21.26 -2.00 33.46
C ASN A 45 21.82 -2.22 32.05
N ILE A 46 22.47 -1.17 31.53
CA ILE A 46 23.15 -1.24 30.23
C ILE A 46 24.64 -1.48 30.50
N PRO A 47 25.21 -2.67 30.20
CA PRO A 47 26.55 -3.06 30.59
C PRO A 47 27.65 -2.43 29.72
N TYR A 48 27.39 -1.25 29.16
CA TYR A 48 28.32 -0.59 28.26
C TYR A 48 28.79 0.75 28.79
N GLU A 49 30.10 0.95 28.70
CA GLU A 49 30.71 2.25 28.79
C GLU A 49 30.67 2.91 27.41
N HIS A 50 30.31 4.19 27.31
CA HIS A 50 30.01 4.90 26.08
C HIS A 50 31.11 4.79 25.03
N ARG A 51 32.36 5.11 25.36
CA ARG A 51 33.49 5.05 24.42
C ARG A 51 33.77 3.63 23.95
N GLN A 52 33.65 2.66 24.86
CA GLN A 52 33.84 1.26 24.52
C GLN A 52 32.81 0.81 23.49
N LEU A 53 31.53 1.16 23.70
CA LEU A 53 30.48 0.84 22.74
C LEU A 53 30.75 1.49 21.39
N LEU A 54 31.10 2.77 21.34
CA LEU A 54 31.40 3.46 20.07
C LEU A 54 32.54 2.78 19.29
N MET A 55 33.60 2.34 19.98
CA MET A 55 34.68 1.59 19.34
C MET A 55 34.21 0.25 18.76
N ARG A 56 33.32 -0.45 19.48
CA ARG A 56 32.73 -1.70 19.04
C ARG A 56 31.83 -1.49 17.83
N LEU A 57 30.95 -0.48 17.84
CA LEU A 57 30.09 -0.14 16.72
C LEU A 57 30.89 0.29 15.47
N LYS A 58 32.04 0.97 15.68
CA LYS A 58 32.93 1.33 14.57
C LYS A 58 33.49 0.10 13.85
N ARG A 59 33.74 -1.01 14.55
CA ARG A 59 34.20 -2.26 13.94
C ARG A 59 33.13 -2.94 13.06
N LEU A 60 31.85 -2.63 13.27
CA LEU A 60 30.75 -3.13 12.43
C LEU A 60 30.64 -2.40 11.10
N LYS A 61 31.25 -1.21 10.96
CA LYS A 61 31.20 -0.45 9.69
C LYS A 61 32.04 -1.15 8.63
N TYR A 62 31.54 -1.13 7.38
CA TYR A 62 32.31 -1.57 6.23
C TYR A 62 33.47 -0.60 5.99
N PRO A 63 34.69 -1.09 5.81
CA PRO A 63 35.85 -0.20 5.76
C PRO A 63 35.93 0.56 4.45
N LEU A 64 36.28 1.82 4.56
CA LEU A 64 36.84 2.62 3.47
C LEU A 64 38.38 2.59 3.49
N ASP A 65 39.03 2.06 4.53
CA ASP A 65 40.47 2.14 4.81
C ASP A 65 41.20 0.79 5.00
N LYS A 66 42.54 0.88 5.09
CA LYS A 66 43.56 -0.14 4.91
C LYS A 66 43.63 -1.29 5.93
N ASP A 67 42.83 -1.33 6.97
CA ASP A 67 42.84 -2.44 7.95
C ASP A 67 41.43 -2.79 8.42
N PRO A 68 40.67 -3.49 7.57
CA PRO A 68 39.28 -3.81 7.86
C PRO A 68 39.16 -5.03 8.76
N ALA A 69 38.25 -4.98 9.73
CA ALA A 69 37.74 -6.20 10.35
C ALA A 69 37.22 -7.16 9.26
N THR A 70 37.54 -8.44 9.38
CA THR A 70 37.00 -9.47 8.47
C THR A 70 35.49 -9.62 8.68
N ASP A 71 34.79 -10.23 7.73
CA ASP A 71 33.34 -10.51 7.89
C ASP A 71 33.08 -11.38 9.12
N ASP A 72 33.92 -12.36 9.39
CA ASP A 72 33.83 -13.20 10.59
C ASP A 72 34.00 -12.39 11.89
N GLN A 73 34.93 -11.44 11.90
CA GLN A 73 35.12 -10.55 13.05
C GLN A 73 33.93 -9.63 13.26
N ARG A 74 33.35 -9.07 12.18
CA ARG A 74 32.12 -8.26 12.27
C ARG A 74 30.93 -9.08 12.79
N GLN A 75 30.76 -10.30 12.29
CA GLN A 75 29.69 -11.19 12.76
C GLN A 75 29.88 -11.61 14.22
N ALA A 76 31.11 -11.89 14.63
CA ALA A 76 31.41 -12.20 16.04
C ALA A 76 31.13 -11.02 16.97
N GLU A 77 31.54 -9.80 16.56
CA GLU A 77 31.27 -8.57 17.31
C GLU A 77 29.76 -8.28 17.41
N LEU A 78 29.02 -8.43 16.29
CA LEU A 78 27.58 -8.25 16.27
C LEU A 78 26.88 -9.26 17.18
N ARG A 79 27.35 -10.51 17.15
CA ARG A 79 26.79 -11.59 17.98
C ARG A 79 26.96 -11.29 19.46
N ASP A 80 28.15 -10.87 19.88
CA ASP A 80 28.43 -10.56 21.30
C ASP A 80 27.60 -9.35 21.78
N ILE A 81 27.47 -8.31 20.94
CA ILE A 81 26.54 -7.20 21.22
C ILE A 81 25.10 -7.71 21.29
N GLY A 82 24.67 -8.54 20.35
CA GLY A 82 23.31 -9.09 20.29
C GLY A 82 22.96 -9.96 21.50
N GLU A 83 23.90 -10.79 21.98
CA GLU A 83 23.72 -11.56 23.22
C GLU A 83 23.57 -10.67 24.46
N SER A 84 24.31 -9.58 24.50
CA SER A 84 24.19 -8.60 25.58
C SER A 84 22.83 -7.87 25.54
N LEU A 85 22.37 -7.48 24.35
CA LEU A 85 21.05 -6.86 24.17
C LEU A 85 19.91 -7.83 24.50
N GLY A 86 20.04 -9.10 24.14
CA GLY A 86 19.09 -10.14 24.53
C GLY A 86 18.97 -10.30 26.03
N ARG A 87 20.09 -10.23 26.76
CA ARG A 87 20.09 -10.25 28.24
C ARG A 87 19.38 -9.02 28.83
N ILE A 88 19.58 -7.84 28.26
CA ILE A 88 18.85 -6.62 28.67
C ILE A 88 17.34 -6.82 28.50
N PHE A 89 16.89 -7.36 27.38
CA PHE A 89 15.47 -7.66 27.18
C PHE A 89 14.95 -8.73 28.16
N ALA A 90 15.78 -9.70 28.52
CA ALA A 90 15.41 -10.76 29.48
C ALA A 90 15.32 -10.23 30.95
N GLU A 91 15.86 -9.06 31.25
CA GLU A 91 15.61 -8.38 32.54
C GLU A 91 14.17 -7.87 32.68
N VAL A 92 13.34 -7.93 31.60
CA VAL A 92 11.94 -7.48 31.58
C VAL A 92 10.99 -8.70 31.55
N PRO A 93 10.47 -9.19 32.69
CA PRO A 93 9.66 -10.41 32.75
C PRO A 93 8.39 -10.36 31.89
N ALA A 94 7.75 -9.18 31.84
CA ALA A 94 6.58 -8.95 30.99
C ALA A 94 6.87 -9.20 29.51
N LEU A 95 8.04 -8.80 29.00
CA LEU A 95 8.43 -9.06 27.61
C LEU A 95 8.63 -10.55 27.34
N ILE A 96 9.23 -11.29 28.28
CA ILE A 96 9.35 -12.76 28.19
C ILE A 96 7.98 -13.40 28.13
N SER A 97 7.05 -12.98 28.99
CA SER A 97 5.69 -13.52 29.06
C SER A 97 4.93 -13.26 27.76
N GLU A 98 5.01 -12.05 27.21
CA GLU A 98 4.35 -11.66 25.96
C GLU A 98 4.86 -12.48 24.75
N LEU A 99 6.18 -12.64 24.63
CA LEU A 99 6.78 -13.44 23.57
C LEU A 99 6.51 -14.94 23.75
N GLY A 100 6.48 -15.42 25.00
CA GLY A 100 6.10 -16.81 25.32
C GLY A 100 4.64 -17.12 24.97
N ALA A 101 3.73 -16.21 25.26
CA ALA A 101 2.32 -16.35 24.91
C ALA A 101 2.12 -16.35 23.38
N ALA A 102 2.82 -15.49 22.64
CA ALA A 102 2.79 -15.47 21.19
C ALA A 102 3.37 -16.74 20.56
N ALA A 103 4.37 -17.38 21.20
CA ALA A 103 4.93 -18.64 20.74
C ALA A 103 3.93 -19.80 20.80
N ALA A 104 2.97 -19.74 21.71
CA ALA A 104 1.88 -20.71 21.81
C ALA A 104 0.84 -20.51 20.68
N ASP A 105 0.67 -19.28 20.22
CA ASP A 105 -0.18 -18.91 19.09
C ASP A 105 0.66 -18.83 17.80
N LYS A 106 0.70 -19.92 17.05
CA LYS A 106 1.58 -20.10 15.87
C LYS A 106 1.28 -19.18 14.69
N SER A 107 0.26 -18.33 14.75
CA SER A 107 -0.22 -17.52 13.62
C SER A 107 0.06 -16.03 13.76
N SER A 108 0.53 -15.54 14.92
CA SER A 108 0.69 -14.10 15.17
C SER A 108 2.12 -13.60 15.01
N LEU A 109 2.26 -12.36 14.51
CA LEU A 109 3.49 -11.58 14.58
C LEU A 109 3.49 -10.78 15.88
N VAL A 110 4.58 -10.82 16.63
CA VAL A 110 4.78 -9.87 17.73
C VAL A 110 5.43 -8.60 17.19
N HIS A 111 4.77 -7.48 17.37
CA HIS A 111 5.33 -6.17 17.08
C HIS A 111 5.81 -5.52 18.38
N LEU A 112 7.13 -5.40 18.53
CA LEU A 112 7.77 -4.69 19.63
C LEU A 112 7.94 -3.21 19.27
N SER A 113 7.16 -2.32 19.90
CA SER A 113 7.32 -0.88 19.82
C SER A 113 8.26 -0.41 20.93
N LEU A 114 9.46 0.03 20.58
CA LEU A 114 10.49 0.47 21.50
C LEU A 114 10.50 1.99 21.60
N SER A 115 10.14 2.54 22.75
CA SER A 115 10.20 3.97 23.06
C SER A 115 11.33 4.26 24.05
N MET A 116 12.19 5.21 23.73
CA MET A 116 13.34 5.57 24.55
C MET A 116 13.29 7.04 24.94
N SER A 117 13.40 7.34 26.24
CA SER A 117 13.46 8.72 26.73
C SER A 117 14.88 9.31 26.76
N ALA A 118 15.90 8.47 26.61
CA ALA A 118 17.30 8.83 26.70
C ALA A 118 18.02 8.60 25.37
N PHE A 119 18.64 9.62 24.80
CA PHE A 119 19.26 9.54 23.48
C PHE A 119 20.42 8.55 23.42
N GLU A 120 21.17 8.39 24.49
CA GLU A 120 22.29 7.44 24.56
C GLU A 120 21.85 5.99 24.27
N LEU A 121 20.59 5.63 24.57
CA LEU A 121 20.04 4.30 24.27
C LEU A 121 19.86 4.07 22.76
N GLY A 122 19.70 5.12 21.99
CA GLY A 122 19.59 5.03 20.53
C GLY A 122 20.86 4.57 19.83
N LEU A 123 22.03 4.58 20.52
CA LEU A 123 23.27 3.99 20.05
C LEU A 123 23.20 2.45 20.00
N LEU A 124 22.35 1.84 20.85
CA LEU A 124 22.25 0.40 20.94
C LEU A 124 21.52 -0.18 19.72
N PRO A 125 22.11 -1.15 19.02
CA PRO A 125 21.49 -1.81 17.88
C PRO A 125 20.53 -2.91 18.38
N PHE A 126 19.42 -2.52 18.99
CA PHE A 126 18.43 -3.44 19.55
C PHE A 126 17.94 -4.46 18.54
N GLU A 127 17.97 -4.13 17.26
CA GLU A 127 17.61 -4.98 16.14
C GLU A 127 18.52 -6.21 15.99
N ALA A 128 19.73 -6.16 16.59
CA ALA A 128 20.68 -7.27 16.60
C ALA A 128 20.45 -8.27 17.75
N ALA A 129 19.50 -8.02 18.66
CA ALA A 129 19.31 -8.83 19.88
C ALA A 129 19.17 -10.32 19.57
N ILE A 130 19.89 -11.13 20.36
CA ILE A 130 19.81 -12.60 20.35
C ILE A 130 18.94 -13.04 21.51
N ALA A 131 17.99 -13.94 21.24
CA ALA A 131 17.08 -14.47 22.25
C ALA A 131 17.85 -15.10 23.40
N ALA A 132 17.74 -14.51 24.58
CA ALA A 132 18.31 -15.04 25.81
C ALA A 132 17.44 -16.17 26.41
N ASP A 133 17.89 -16.77 27.49
CA ASP A 133 17.12 -17.79 28.22
C ASP A 133 15.75 -17.22 28.64
N GLY A 134 14.72 -18.02 28.45
CA GLY A 134 13.33 -17.65 28.69
C GLY A 134 12.59 -17.11 27.46
N PHE A 135 13.29 -16.67 26.41
CA PHE A 135 12.66 -16.32 25.15
C PHE A 135 12.49 -17.52 24.22
N PRO A 136 11.45 -17.49 23.35
CA PRO A 136 11.35 -18.46 22.26
C PRO A 136 12.60 -18.39 21.37
N GLY A 137 13.12 -19.55 20.96
CA GLY A 137 14.28 -19.63 20.07
C GLY A 137 15.61 -19.17 20.68
N THR A 138 15.84 -19.43 21.96
CA THR A 138 17.08 -19.13 22.70
C THR A 138 18.34 -19.36 21.85
N GLY A 139 19.22 -18.39 21.84
CA GLY A 139 20.49 -18.41 21.09
C GLY A 139 20.38 -18.01 19.60
N ALA A 140 19.18 -17.79 19.07
CA ALA A 140 18.96 -17.28 17.72
C ALA A 140 18.67 -15.78 17.72
N PRO A 141 18.94 -15.04 16.61
CA PRO A 141 18.53 -13.65 16.49
C PRO A 141 17.03 -13.48 16.67
N LEU A 142 16.62 -12.61 17.60
CA LEU A 142 15.23 -12.45 18.04
C LEU A 142 14.30 -12.03 16.88
N PHE A 143 14.78 -11.15 16.02
CA PHE A 143 13.99 -10.56 14.92
C PHE A 143 14.09 -11.33 13.60
N LEU A 144 14.71 -12.51 13.61
CA LEU A 144 14.78 -13.44 12.46
C LEU A 144 14.01 -14.75 12.69
N GLN A 145 13.32 -14.91 13.82
CA GLN A 145 12.64 -16.15 14.16
C GLN A 145 11.43 -16.38 13.24
N MET A 146 11.31 -17.64 12.74
CA MET A 146 10.22 -18.04 11.86
C MET A 146 9.00 -18.58 12.62
N ARG A 147 9.23 -19.19 13.79
CA ARG A 147 8.17 -19.83 14.58
C ARG A 147 7.39 -18.84 15.43
N THR A 148 8.08 -17.84 15.93
CA THR A 148 7.52 -16.71 16.67
C THR A 148 8.07 -15.46 16.00
N PRO A 149 7.46 -15.02 14.87
CA PRO A 149 7.96 -13.85 14.16
C PRO A 149 7.88 -12.62 15.06
N VAL A 150 8.97 -11.88 15.15
CA VAL A 150 9.05 -10.65 15.93
C VAL A 150 9.54 -9.52 15.01
N SER A 151 8.80 -8.42 14.99
CA SER A 151 9.22 -7.18 14.33
C SER A 151 9.47 -6.10 15.39
N ILE A 152 10.44 -5.22 15.16
CA ILE A 152 10.73 -4.09 16.04
C ILE A 152 10.65 -2.78 15.28
N THR A 153 10.02 -1.78 15.90
CA THR A 153 10.08 -0.37 15.50
C THR A 153 10.46 0.49 16.69
N ARG A 154 11.07 1.63 16.40
CA ARG A 154 11.38 2.66 17.39
C ARG A 154 10.28 3.71 17.36
N GLU A 155 9.84 4.17 18.51
CA GLU A 155 8.79 5.19 18.64
C GLU A 155 9.37 6.44 19.29
N VAL A 156 9.13 7.60 18.65
CA VAL A 156 9.42 8.91 19.27
C VAL A 156 8.25 9.27 20.18
N ARG A 157 8.54 9.46 21.48
CA ARG A 157 7.51 9.83 22.46
C ARG A 157 6.95 11.22 22.19
N ARG A 158 5.64 11.33 22.06
CA ARG A 158 4.93 12.57 21.74
C ARG A 158 3.74 12.81 22.65
N GLY A 159 3.39 14.07 22.84
CA GLY A 159 2.20 14.46 23.59
C GLY A 159 0.90 14.25 22.82
N ARG A 160 0.93 14.18 21.48
CA ARG A 160 -0.24 13.95 20.61
C ARG A 160 0.12 13.01 19.46
N PRO A 161 -0.76 12.07 19.12
CA PRO A 161 -0.58 11.23 17.93
C PRO A 161 -0.54 12.10 16.66
N LEU A 162 0.25 11.69 15.69
CA LEU A 162 0.24 12.30 14.37
C LEU A 162 -0.99 11.80 13.59
N PRO A 163 -1.68 12.68 12.85
CA PRO A 163 -2.64 12.23 11.89
C PRO A 163 -1.91 11.42 10.81
N MET A 164 -2.37 10.22 10.56
CA MET A 164 -1.85 9.36 9.49
C MET A 164 -3.01 8.88 8.64
N ASN A 165 -2.83 8.94 7.33
CA ASN A 165 -3.70 8.31 6.36
C ASN A 165 -2.88 7.33 5.53
N TRP A 166 -2.91 6.06 5.91
CA TRP A 166 -2.19 5.00 5.23
C TRP A 166 -2.82 4.63 3.89
N ALA A 167 -4.14 4.81 3.74
CA ALA A 167 -4.91 4.39 2.57
C ALA A 167 -4.80 5.32 1.35
N ARG A 168 -3.85 6.28 1.35
CA ARG A 168 -3.61 7.17 0.21
C ARG A 168 -3.10 6.41 -1.01
N THR A 169 -3.50 6.87 -2.19
CA THR A 169 -2.96 6.38 -3.47
C THR A 169 -1.44 6.51 -3.53
N PRO A 170 -0.68 5.42 -3.75
CA PRO A 170 0.77 5.48 -3.83
C PRO A 170 1.27 6.41 -4.93
N LYS A 171 2.18 7.30 -4.56
CA LYS A 171 3.01 8.10 -5.45
C LYS A 171 4.40 8.18 -4.84
N ILE A 172 5.41 7.75 -5.59
CA ILE A 172 6.77 7.57 -5.12
C ILE A 172 7.66 8.68 -5.68
N LEU A 173 8.45 9.32 -4.83
CA LEU A 173 9.60 10.12 -5.22
C LEU A 173 10.87 9.28 -4.98
N PHE A 174 11.61 9.00 -6.04
CA PHE A 174 12.94 8.42 -5.96
C PHE A 174 13.98 9.51 -6.21
N ALA A 175 14.62 9.97 -5.15
CA ALA A 175 15.71 10.95 -5.20
C ALA A 175 17.05 10.26 -4.96
N PHE A 176 18.02 10.50 -5.83
CA PHE A 176 19.37 10.01 -5.60
C PHE A 176 20.42 11.08 -5.89
N ALA A 177 21.49 11.05 -5.10
CA ALA A 177 22.61 11.97 -5.22
C ALA A 177 23.93 11.22 -5.18
N ALA A 178 24.81 11.57 -6.12
CA ALA A 178 26.18 11.04 -6.25
C ALA A 178 27.16 12.21 -6.48
N PRO A 179 27.28 13.15 -5.53
CA PRO A 179 28.13 14.33 -5.70
C PRO A 179 29.60 13.94 -5.76
N ALA A 180 30.41 14.78 -6.42
CA ALA A 180 31.87 14.65 -6.51
C ALA A 180 32.35 13.29 -7.07
N GLY A 181 31.57 12.67 -7.98
CA GLY A 181 31.92 11.39 -8.59
C GLY A 181 31.78 10.17 -7.67
N SER A 182 31.13 10.33 -6.52
CA SER A 182 30.75 9.21 -5.66
C SER A 182 29.77 8.28 -6.39
N TYR A 183 29.84 6.97 -6.12
CA TYR A 183 28.96 6.00 -6.76
C TYR A 183 27.83 5.58 -5.82
N VAL A 184 26.59 5.61 -6.31
CA VAL A 184 25.43 4.98 -5.66
C VAL A 184 24.74 4.01 -6.65
N PRO A 185 24.18 2.87 -6.19
CA PRO A 185 23.56 1.86 -7.06
C PRO A 185 22.18 2.28 -7.56
N SER A 186 22.03 3.49 -8.12
CA SER A 186 20.75 4.10 -8.50
C SER A 186 19.96 3.28 -9.50
N GLN A 187 20.63 2.60 -10.44
CA GLN A 187 19.95 1.75 -11.44
C GLN A 187 19.27 0.53 -10.80
N SER A 188 19.94 -0.13 -9.84
CA SER A 188 19.36 -1.27 -9.14
C SER A 188 18.14 -0.88 -8.30
N HIS A 189 18.20 0.29 -7.64
CA HIS A 189 17.06 0.84 -6.90
C HIS A 189 15.92 1.24 -7.84
N LEU A 190 16.22 1.92 -8.94
CA LEU A 190 15.23 2.29 -9.95
C LEU A 190 14.53 1.06 -10.54
N GLN A 191 15.28 0.00 -10.82
CA GLN A 191 14.71 -1.26 -11.29
C GLN A 191 13.79 -1.88 -10.23
N ALA A 192 14.22 -1.95 -8.97
CA ALA A 192 13.41 -2.47 -7.88
C ALA A 192 12.09 -1.70 -7.72
N LEU A 193 12.12 -0.37 -7.81
CA LEU A 193 10.93 0.48 -7.74
C LEU A 193 10.02 0.28 -8.95
N ARG A 194 10.57 0.17 -10.16
CA ARG A 194 9.80 -0.11 -11.38
C ARG A 194 9.10 -1.46 -11.31
N GLU A 195 9.82 -2.52 -10.90
CA GLU A 195 9.23 -3.84 -10.69
C GLU A 195 8.11 -3.79 -9.64
N ALA A 196 8.29 -3.01 -8.58
CA ALA A 196 7.30 -2.89 -7.52
C ALA A 196 6.02 -2.18 -7.96
N ILE A 197 6.07 -1.16 -8.83
CA ILE A 197 4.88 -0.44 -9.33
C ILE A 197 4.22 -1.12 -10.53
N GLU A 198 4.91 -2.02 -11.22
CA GLU A 198 4.46 -2.66 -12.46
C GLU A 198 3.00 -3.18 -12.40
N PRO A 199 2.53 -3.83 -11.32
CA PRO A 199 1.15 -4.33 -11.24
C PRO A 199 0.07 -3.24 -11.34
N TRP A 200 0.43 -1.97 -11.10
CA TRP A 200 -0.49 -0.81 -11.11
C TRP A 200 -0.25 0.14 -12.30
N VAL A 201 0.71 -0.16 -13.16
CA VAL A 201 0.96 0.59 -14.40
C VAL A 201 -0.02 0.11 -15.47
N LYS A 202 -0.82 1.02 -16.02
CA LYS A 202 -1.73 0.66 -17.12
C LYS A 202 -0.94 0.14 -18.32
N LEU A 203 -1.39 -0.98 -18.84
CA LEU A 203 -0.83 -1.58 -20.05
C LEU A 203 -1.22 -0.72 -21.24
N LYS A 204 -0.25 -0.22 -21.98
CA LYS A 204 -0.40 0.61 -23.17
C LYS A 204 0.49 0.08 -24.28
N ASP A 205 -0.01 0.14 -25.52
CA ASP A 205 0.74 -0.34 -26.68
C ASP A 205 1.83 0.68 -27.09
N SER A 206 1.59 1.99 -26.86
CA SER A 206 2.58 3.04 -27.10
C SER A 206 3.59 3.15 -25.94
N PRO A 207 4.92 3.12 -26.22
CA PRO A 207 5.96 3.33 -25.20
C PRO A 207 5.84 4.69 -24.50
N GLU A 208 5.43 5.76 -25.23
CA GLU A 208 5.26 7.10 -24.69
C GLU A 208 4.12 7.16 -23.68
N GLU A 209 2.98 6.54 -24.00
CA GLU A 209 1.83 6.45 -23.08
C GLU A 209 2.21 5.64 -21.85
N ARG A 210 2.93 4.52 -22.02
CA ARG A 210 3.39 3.71 -20.89
C ARG A 210 4.34 4.49 -19.97
N ILE A 211 5.27 5.27 -20.53
CA ILE A 211 6.14 6.16 -19.74
C ILE A 211 5.29 7.17 -18.96
N SER A 212 4.25 7.73 -19.57
CA SER A 212 3.32 8.63 -18.89
C SER A 212 2.61 7.96 -17.72
N GLU A 213 2.15 6.73 -17.87
CA GLU A 213 1.51 5.97 -16.77
C GLU A 213 2.50 5.68 -15.63
N VAL A 214 3.76 5.31 -15.94
CA VAL A 214 4.82 5.12 -14.93
C VAL A 214 5.06 6.42 -14.16
N LYS A 215 5.13 7.58 -14.83
CA LYS A 215 5.35 8.89 -14.18
C LYS A 215 4.24 9.30 -13.22
N LYS A 216 3.03 8.78 -13.37
CA LYS A 216 1.94 9.02 -12.40
C LYS A 216 2.21 8.37 -11.04
N LEU A 217 2.99 7.28 -11.02
CA LEU A 217 3.29 6.50 -9.82
C LEU A 217 4.72 6.74 -9.29
N LEU A 218 5.67 7.04 -10.17
CA LEU A 218 7.09 7.16 -9.84
C LEU A 218 7.71 8.38 -10.50
N THR A 219 8.08 9.36 -9.68
CA THR A 219 8.91 10.52 -10.06
C THR A 219 10.36 10.21 -9.70
N VAL A 220 11.28 10.41 -10.65
CA VAL A 220 12.73 10.18 -10.45
C VAL A 220 13.44 11.52 -10.45
N LEU A 221 14.20 11.81 -9.38
CA LEU A 221 15.01 13.00 -9.22
C LEU A 221 16.50 12.61 -9.17
N PRO A 222 17.21 12.64 -10.30
CA PRO A 222 18.64 12.40 -10.33
C PRO A 222 19.43 13.62 -9.84
N GLN A 223 20.61 13.38 -9.25
CA GLN A 223 21.50 14.43 -8.73
C GLN A 223 20.77 15.40 -7.81
N ALA A 224 19.96 14.82 -6.90
CA ALA A 224 19.05 15.54 -6.04
C ALA A 224 19.75 16.63 -5.20
N THR A 225 19.19 17.84 -5.22
CA THR A 225 19.53 18.93 -4.31
C THR A 225 18.42 19.11 -3.26
N LEU A 226 18.71 19.78 -2.16
CA LEU A 226 17.72 20.04 -1.11
C LEU A 226 16.56 20.91 -1.61
N GLU A 227 16.86 21.93 -2.44
CA GLU A 227 15.84 22.83 -2.96
C GLU A 227 14.94 22.14 -4.01
N GLN A 228 15.48 21.22 -4.81
CA GLN A 228 14.67 20.43 -5.71
C GLN A 228 13.71 19.49 -4.95
N LEU A 229 14.19 18.84 -3.87
CA LEU A 229 13.33 18.05 -2.97
C LEU A 229 12.22 18.90 -2.38
N ARG A 230 12.57 20.08 -1.85
CA ARG A 230 11.63 21.05 -1.29
C ARG A 230 10.56 21.47 -2.30
N THR A 231 10.99 21.85 -3.50
CA THR A 231 10.08 22.31 -4.57
C THR A 231 9.11 21.20 -4.99
N LEU A 232 9.60 19.98 -5.19
CA LEU A 232 8.75 18.84 -5.56
C LEU A 232 7.75 18.51 -4.46
N CYS A 233 8.17 18.43 -3.21
CA CYS A 233 7.28 18.13 -2.08
C CYS A 233 6.30 19.26 -1.77
N ALA A 234 6.61 20.51 -2.17
CA ALA A 234 5.69 21.64 -2.07
C ALA A 234 4.63 21.66 -3.18
N THR A 235 4.89 21.03 -4.32
CA THR A 235 4.00 21.07 -5.50
C THR A 235 3.26 19.77 -5.76
N GLU A 236 3.78 18.64 -5.24
CA GLU A 236 3.24 17.32 -5.48
C GLU A 236 3.10 16.51 -4.16
N GLU A 237 2.01 15.78 -4.02
CA GLU A 237 1.77 14.94 -2.86
C GLU A 237 2.37 13.54 -3.05
N PHE A 238 3.55 13.30 -2.51
CA PHE A 238 4.15 11.97 -2.45
C PHE A 238 3.70 11.22 -1.19
N THR A 239 3.40 9.94 -1.34
CA THR A 239 3.15 9.02 -0.21
C THR A 239 4.43 8.35 0.26
N HIS A 240 5.33 8.07 -0.68
CA HIS A 240 6.60 7.42 -0.43
C HIS A 240 7.74 8.27 -0.98
N VAL A 241 8.77 8.48 -0.17
CA VAL A 241 10.02 9.13 -0.61
C VAL A 241 11.17 8.18 -0.36
N HIS A 242 11.90 7.84 -1.41
CA HIS A 242 13.10 7.00 -1.36
C HIS A 242 14.33 7.84 -1.68
N ILE A 243 15.21 8.02 -0.69
CA ILE A 243 16.44 8.80 -0.83
C ILE A 243 17.62 7.85 -0.84
N LEU A 244 18.39 7.85 -1.93
CA LEU A 244 19.60 7.09 -2.11
C LEU A 244 20.79 8.05 -2.24
N ALA A 245 21.63 8.09 -1.20
CA ALA A 245 22.81 8.95 -1.14
C ALA A 245 23.84 8.39 -0.16
N HIS A 246 25.03 8.97 -0.10
CA HIS A 246 25.97 8.65 0.97
C HIS A 246 25.61 9.39 2.27
N GLY A 247 25.91 8.76 3.41
CA GLY A 247 26.05 9.46 4.67
C GLY A 247 27.40 10.14 4.73
N ALA A 248 27.46 11.39 5.14
CA ALA A 248 28.70 12.13 5.24
C ALA A 248 28.81 12.85 6.59
N PRO A 249 30.01 12.92 7.19
CA PRO A 249 30.22 13.68 8.39
C PRO A 249 30.24 15.19 8.12
N TYR A 250 29.77 15.98 9.08
CA TYR A 250 29.93 17.43 9.10
C TYR A 250 30.20 17.90 10.53
N GLN A 251 30.78 19.09 10.67
CA GLN A 251 31.09 19.67 11.98
C GLN A 251 30.05 20.69 12.39
N GLN A 252 29.47 20.53 13.55
CA GLN A 252 28.55 21.51 14.16
C GLN A 252 28.91 21.70 15.63
N SER A 253 29.15 22.92 16.03
CA SER A 253 29.47 23.29 17.42
C SER A 253 30.67 22.52 18.02
N GLY A 254 31.60 22.04 17.19
CA GLY A 254 32.78 21.26 17.60
C GLY A 254 32.59 19.76 17.67
N ASP A 255 31.34 19.27 17.47
CA ASP A 255 31.02 17.85 17.41
C ASP A 255 30.89 17.36 15.97
N GLU A 256 31.27 16.11 15.72
CA GLU A 256 31.08 15.45 14.44
C GLU A 256 29.65 14.90 14.35
N HIS A 257 28.91 15.30 13.31
CA HIS A 257 27.58 14.85 12.99
C HIS A 257 27.58 14.15 11.63
N TYR A 258 26.53 13.40 11.35
CA TYR A 258 26.30 12.78 10.03
C TYR A 258 25.04 13.35 9.40
N GLY A 259 25.11 13.60 8.10
CA GLY A 259 23.99 14.05 7.27
C GLY A 259 23.91 13.27 5.96
N VAL A 260 22.91 13.59 5.17
CA VAL A 260 22.74 13.05 3.82
C VAL A 260 23.55 13.91 2.85
N ALA A 261 24.46 13.30 2.09
CA ALA A 261 25.26 13.99 1.09
C ALA A 261 24.45 14.18 -0.20
N LEU A 262 23.79 15.31 -0.35
CA LEU A 262 23.09 15.71 -1.57
C LEU A 262 24.02 16.52 -2.48
N CYS A 263 23.60 16.72 -3.74
CA CYS A 263 24.26 17.66 -4.63
C CYS A 263 23.98 19.09 -4.18
N SER A 264 24.98 19.97 -4.31
CA SER A 264 24.82 21.39 -4.02
C SER A 264 24.12 22.12 -5.18
N GLU A 265 23.39 23.20 -4.86
CA GLU A 265 22.85 24.13 -5.87
C GLU A 265 23.96 24.80 -6.69
N ALA A 266 25.20 24.88 -6.16
CA ALA A 266 26.34 25.46 -6.87
C ALA A 266 26.91 24.55 -7.96
N GLY A 267 26.51 23.26 -7.99
CA GLY A 267 26.90 22.30 -9.03
C GLY A 267 26.89 20.86 -8.53
N PRO A 268 26.72 19.89 -9.44
CA PRO A 268 26.59 18.47 -9.11
C PRO A 268 27.86 17.85 -8.50
N ASP A 269 29.02 18.48 -8.72
CA ASP A 269 30.30 18.04 -8.17
C ASP A 269 30.54 18.54 -6.72
N GLN A 270 29.67 19.42 -6.22
CA GLN A 270 29.76 19.92 -4.85
C GLN A 270 28.74 19.22 -3.96
N VAL A 271 29.18 18.98 -2.72
CA VAL A 271 28.37 18.27 -1.71
C VAL A 271 27.68 19.29 -0.80
N ASP A 272 26.37 19.14 -0.59
CA ASP A 272 25.64 19.72 0.54
C ASP A 272 25.31 18.60 1.53
N VAL A 273 25.92 18.61 2.70
CA VAL A 273 25.62 17.63 3.77
C VAL A 273 24.42 18.14 4.56
N VAL A 274 23.29 17.48 4.35
CA VAL A 274 21.99 17.88 4.88
C VAL A 274 21.69 17.11 6.15
N ASP A 275 21.45 17.83 7.25
CA ASP A 275 20.99 17.26 8.51
C ASP A 275 19.50 16.86 8.46
N GLY A 276 19.03 16.19 9.52
CA GLY A 276 17.65 15.70 9.58
C GLY A 276 16.61 16.82 9.66
N GLU A 277 16.91 17.95 10.31
CA GLU A 277 16.01 19.09 10.42
C GLU A 277 15.78 19.77 9.05
N ARG A 278 16.88 20.08 8.33
CA ARG A 278 16.81 20.63 6.96
C ARG A 278 16.07 19.69 6.00
N LEU A 279 16.36 18.40 6.09
CA LEU A 279 15.69 17.40 5.27
C LEU A 279 14.19 17.31 5.60
N ALA A 280 13.84 17.31 6.88
CA ALA A 280 12.45 17.30 7.32
C ALA A 280 11.68 18.54 6.80
N MET A 281 12.29 19.72 6.88
CA MET A 281 11.71 20.96 6.34
C MET A 281 11.46 20.87 4.84
N ALA A 282 12.37 20.28 4.09
CA ALA A 282 12.21 20.10 2.65
C ALA A 282 11.07 19.12 2.30
N LEU A 283 11.01 17.96 2.99
CA LEU A 283 10.01 16.93 2.73
C LEU A 283 8.60 17.30 3.22
N THR A 284 8.47 18.29 4.10
CA THR A 284 7.18 18.76 4.64
C THR A 284 6.84 20.18 4.18
N ALA A 285 7.49 20.67 3.12
CA ALA A 285 7.26 22.01 2.58
C ALA A 285 5.83 22.17 2.05
N ASN A 286 5.29 23.39 2.18
CA ASN A 286 4.03 23.80 1.58
C ASN A 286 4.32 24.65 0.34
N ASP A 287 3.33 24.79 -0.52
CA ASP A 287 3.42 25.69 -1.68
C ASP A 287 3.47 27.18 -1.26
N ALA A 288 3.77 28.06 -2.23
CA ALA A 288 3.83 29.51 -1.99
C ALA A 288 2.47 30.14 -1.60
N LEU A 289 1.36 29.43 -1.85
CA LEU A 289 0.00 29.86 -1.49
C LEU A 289 -0.40 29.39 -0.09
N GLY A 290 0.50 28.65 0.60
CA GLY A 290 0.23 28.07 1.92
C GLY A 290 -0.74 26.90 1.90
N THR A 291 -0.97 26.29 0.72
CA THR A 291 -1.76 25.07 0.61
C THR A 291 -1.06 23.96 1.37
N THR A 292 -1.73 23.39 2.36
CA THR A 292 -1.16 22.32 3.18
C THR A 292 -1.23 21.01 2.40
N HIS A 293 -0.11 20.58 1.85
CA HIS A 293 0.01 19.26 1.24
C HIS A 293 0.11 18.15 2.28
N CYS A 294 -0.40 16.98 1.92
CA CYS A 294 -0.22 15.79 2.76
C CYS A 294 1.24 15.37 2.76
N ARG A 295 1.83 15.29 3.94
CA ARG A 295 3.20 14.81 4.14
C ARG A 295 3.39 13.39 3.61
N PRO A 296 4.62 12.99 3.24
CA PRO A 296 4.93 11.60 2.95
C PRO A 296 4.54 10.69 4.12
N THR A 297 3.94 9.55 3.81
CA THR A 297 3.60 8.53 4.81
C THR A 297 4.81 7.68 5.16
N VAL A 298 5.64 7.37 4.16
CA VAL A 298 6.86 6.56 4.30
C VAL A 298 8.04 7.29 3.70
N VAL A 299 9.13 7.40 4.47
CA VAL A 299 10.44 7.83 3.97
C VAL A 299 11.44 6.70 4.17
N THR A 300 12.10 6.29 3.11
CA THR A 300 13.18 5.31 3.12
C THR A 300 14.50 6.01 2.85
N LEU A 301 15.42 5.93 3.81
CA LEU A 301 16.77 6.46 3.70
C LEU A 301 17.73 5.30 3.39
N ALA A 302 18.04 5.11 2.14
CA ALA A 302 19.11 4.20 1.70
C ALA A 302 20.47 4.92 1.77
N THR A 303 20.78 5.39 2.98
CA THR A 303 21.98 6.17 3.30
C THR A 303 22.66 5.57 4.54
N CYS A 304 23.97 5.47 4.49
CA CYS A 304 24.72 4.96 5.62
C CYS A 304 24.50 5.83 6.87
N ASP A 305 24.43 5.18 8.03
CA ASP A 305 24.31 5.84 9.34
C ASP A 305 23.08 6.75 9.53
N SER A 306 22.08 6.70 8.64
CA SER A 306 20.89 7.59 8.72
C SER A 306 19.98 7.33 9.93
N GLY A 307 20.06 6.13 10.50
CA GLY A 307 19.39 5.74 11.74
C GLY A 307 20.26 5.85 12.98
N ASN A 308 21.53 6.22 12.84
CA ASN A 308 22.48 6.31 13.94
C ASN A 308 22.39 7.66 14.66
N ILE A 309 22.54 7.66 15.97
CA ILE A 309 22.63 8.87 16.76
C ILE A 309 24.06 9.39 16.69
N ASN A 310 24.21 10.64 16.22
CA ASN A 310 25.51 11.26 16.00
C ASN A 310 26.16 11.77 17.27
N SER A 311 25.37 12.44 18.13
CA SER A 311 25.82 12.95 19.41
C SER A 311 24.75 12.79 20.48
N VAL A 312 25.13 12.29 21.66
CA VAL A 312 24.27 12.24 22.85
C VAL A 312 24.40 13.50 23.71
N LEU A 313 25.35 14.36 23.39
CA LEU A 313 25.66 15.57 24.16
C LEU A 313 24.89 16.79 23.69
N THR A 314 24.48 16.82 22.43
CA THR A 314 23.68 17.91 21.84
C THR A 314 22.25 17.43 21.56
N PRO A 315 21.24 18.32 21.66
CA PRO A 315 19.89 18.02 21.21
C PRO A 315 19.89 17.67 19.71
N GLY A 316 19.25 16.57 19.38
CA GLY A 316 19.16 16.07 18.01
C GLY A 316 19.26 14.56 18.01
N GLY A 317 18.43 13.92 17.23
CA GLY A 317 18.44 12.48 17.06
C GLY A 317 19.22 12.08 15.81
N SER A 318 19.02 10.86 15.37
CA SER A 318 19.38 10.45 14.02
C SER A 318 18.49 11.18 12.99
N ILE A 319 18.92 11.23 11.72
CA ILE A 319 18.12 11.78 10.63
C ILE A 319 16.71 11.15 10.64
N ALA A 320 16.64 9.83 10.83
CA ALA A 320 15.36 9.11 10.89
C ALA A 320 14.49 9.53 12.09
N HIS A 321 15.09 9.75 13.25
CA HIS A 321 14.40 10.27 14.42
C HIS A 321 13.81 11.67 14.15
N GLU A 322 14.58 12.57 13.56
CA GLU A 322 14.16 13.95 13.28
C GLU A 322 13.05 13.99 12.24
N LEU A 323 13.14 13.21 11.17
CA LEU A 323 12.06 13.06 10.20
C LEU A 323 10.77 12.55 10.84
N ASN A 324 10.86 11.51 11.68
CA ASN A 324 9.70 11.01 12.40
C ASN A 324 9.18 12.08 13.37
N SER A 325 10.04 12.77 14.11
CA SER A 325 9.69 13.88 15.02
C SER A 325 8.98 15.03 14.31
N SER A 326 9.33 15.32 13.07
CA SER A 326 8.72 16.36 12.25
C SER A 326 7.39 15.97 11.62
N GLY A 327 6.94 14.75 11.83
CA GLY A 327 5.59 14.32 11.43
C GLY A 327 5.50 13.34 10.28
N ILE A 328 6.61 12.74 9.88
CA ILE A 328 6.60 11.62 8.91
C ILE A 328 6.33 10.32 9.69
N PRO A 329 5.20 9.63 9.43
CA PRO A 329 4.77 8.50 10.27
C PRO A 329 5.73 7.31 10.27
N TRP A 330 6.28 6.96 9.10
CA TRP A 330 7.19 5.83 8.93
C TRP A 330 8.50 6.28 8.29
N VAL A 331 9.61 6.04 8.98
CA VAL A 331 10.95 6.33 8.47
C VAL A 331 11.80 5.07 8.61
N ILE A 332 12.24 4.53 7.49
CA ILE A 332 13.10 3.34 7.42
C ILE A 332 14.50 3.81 7.06
N ALA A 333 15.47 3.40 7.86
CA ALA A 333 16.84 3.88 7.78
C ALA A 333 17.83 2.76 8.16
N SER A 334 19.12 3.05 8.13
CA SER A 334 20.16 2.13 8.59
C SER A 334 20.97 2.70 9.74
N GLN A 335 21.21 1.91 10.78
CA GLN A 335 22.07 2.28 11.90
C GLN A 335 23.58 2.17 11.57
N PHE A 336 23.91 1.27 10.65
CA PHE A 336 25.25 1.06 10.10
C PHE A 336 25.22 1.20 8.59
N PRO A 337 26.37 1.42 7.93
CA PRO A 337 26.46 1.36 6.49
C PRO A 337 25.90 0.05 5.93
N LEU A 338 25.06 0.15 4.92
CA LEU A 338 24.56 -1.01 4.20
C LEU A 338 25.49 -1.35 3.03
N TRP A 339 25.69 -2.62 2.79
CA TRP A 339 26.32 -3.05 1.56
C TRP A 339 25.42 -2.69 0.35
N MET A 340 26.03 -2.23 -0.75
CA MET A 340 25.26 -1.73 -1.90
C MET A 340 24.25 -2.74 -2.45
N LYS A 341 24.62 -4.04 -2.50
CA LYS A 341 23.70 -5.10 -2.91
C LYS A 341 22.54 -5.27 -1.92
N ALA A 342 22.83 -5.18 -0.63
CA ALA A 342 21.81 -5.28 0.43
C ALA A 342 20.82 -4.11 0.38
N SER A 343 21.29 -2.89 0.05
CA SER A 343 20.39 -1.72 -0.09
C SER A 343 19.41 -1.89 -1.25
N ALA A 344 19.83 -2.50 -2.37
CA ALA A 344 18.96 -2.81 -3.50
C ALA A 344 17.94 -3.92 -3.15
N ILE A 345 18.37 -4.97 -2.43
CA ILE A 345 17.46 -6.00 -1.88
C ILE A 345 16.43 -5.35 -0.96
N ALA A 346 16.87 -4.44 -0.09
CA ALA A 346 15.98 -3.72 0.82
C ALA A 346 14.92 -2.91 0.05
N ALA A 347 15.31 -2.16 -0.96
CA ALA A 347 14.36 -1.43 -1.80
C ALA A 347 13.34 -2.37 -2.46
N LYS A 348 13.79 -3.49 -3.04
CA LYS A 348 12.90 -4.47 -3.69
C LYS A 348 11.88 -5.05 -2.70
N VAL A 349 12.31 -5.53 -1.55
CA VAL A 349 11.42 -6.17 -0.56
C VAL A 349 10.44 -5.15 0.02
N LEU A 350 10.94 -3.98 0.44
CA LEU A 350 10.10 -2.93 1.03
C LEU A 350 9.00 -2.49 0.07
N TYR A 351 9.35 -2.07 -1.14
CA TYR A 351 8.34 -1.52 -2.05
C TYR A 351 7.41 -2.57 -2.62
N SER A 352 7.87 -3.81 -2.82
CA SER A 352 6.99 -4.91 -3.24
C SER A 352 5.91 -5.21 -2.19
N GLY A 353 6.26 -5.20 -0.89
CA GLY A 353 5.30 -5.43 0.19
C GLY A 353 4.43 -4.21 0.45
N LEU A 354 5.04 -3.02 0.63
CA LEU A 354 4.31 -1.79 0.96
C LEU A 354 3.27 -1.42 -0.10
N LEU A 355 3.62 -1.51 -1.40
CA LEU A 355 2.68 -1.18 -2.47
C LEU A 355 1.59 -2.23 -2.65
N LYS A 356 1.86 -3.49 -2.33
CA LYS A 356 0.85 -4.54 -2.30
C LYS A 356 -0.19 -4.34 -1.19
N GLY A 357 0.14 -3.50 -0.19
CA GLY A 357 -0.69 -3.26 0.98
C GLY A 357 -0.47 -4.28 2.10
N ASP A 358 0.66 -4.96 2.09
CA ASP A 358 1.06 -5.81 3.22
C ASP A 358 1.35 -4.91 4.43
N ASP A 359 1.10 -5.42 5.64
CA ASP A 359 1.38 -4.68 6.87
C ASP A 359 2.89 -4.39 6.97
N PRO A 360 3.31 -3.13 7.14
CA PRO A 360 4.74 -2.76 7.14
C PRO A 360 5.54 -3.44 8.25
N ARG A 361 4.91 -3.90 9.33
CA ARG A 361 5.55 -4.68 10.38
C ARG A 361 5.96 -6.06 9.90
N TRP A 362 5.13 -6.70 9.07
CA TRP A 362 5.47 -7.93 8.38
C TRP A 362 6.53 -7.72 7.31
N VAL A 363 6.41 -6.63 6.55
CA VAL A 363 7.40 -6.27 5.51
C VAL A 363 8.78 -6.06 6.12
N LEU A 364 8.89 -5.42 7.29
CA LEU A 364 10.16 -5.27 8.01
C LEU A 364 10.73 -6.61 8.48
N HIS A 365 9.89 -7.52 8.96
CA HIS A 365 10.34 -8.87 9.34
C HIS A 365 10.86 -9.64 8.13
N GLU A 366 10.11 -9.66 7.04
CA GLU A 366 10.52 -10.29 5.78
C GLU A 366 11.82 -9.67 5.24
N LEU A 367 11.95 -8.35 5.27
CA LEU A 367 13.16 -7.66 4.86
C LEU A 367 14.40 -8.17 5.59
N ARG A 368 14.33 -8.27 6.92
CA ARG A 368 15.46 -8.79 7.72
C ARG A 368 15.79 -10.22 7.36
N GLN A 369 14.78 -11.07 7.17
CA GLN A 369 14.98 -12.45 6.73
C GLN A 369 15.62 -12.55 5.35
N ARG A 370 15.15 -11.73 4.38
CA ARG A 370 15.72 -11.72 3.03
C ARG A 370 17.16 -11.22 3.04
N LEU A 371 17.47 -10.17 3.79
CA LEU A 371 18.84 -9.70 3.95
C LEU A 371 19.75 -10.79 4.55
N ARG A 372 19.29 -11.54 5.55
CA ARG A 372 20.04 -12.65 6.13
C ARG A 372 20.22 -13.83 5.18
N THR A 373 19.22 -14.10 4.33
CA THR A 373 19.25 -15.23 3.38
C THR A 373 20.06 -14.92 2.13
N ASP A 374 19.87 -13.72 1.57
CA ASP A 374 20.42 -13.35 0.26
C ASP A 374 21.83 -12.69 0.37
N ALA A 375 22.22 -12.31 1.59
CA ALA A 375 23.53 -11.75 1.95
C ALA A 375 24.00 -12.29 3.33
N PRO A 376 24.20 -13.61 3.48
CA PRO A 376 24.46 -14.26 4.76
C PRO A 376 25.79 -13.86 5.41
N GLU A 377 26.74 -13.42 4.60
CA GLU A 377 28.06 -12.92 5.02
C GLU A 377 28.00 -11.51 5.65
N THR A 378 26.88 -10.80 5.51
CA THR A 378 26.73 -9.43 6.00
C THR A 378 25.95 -9.38 7.32
N HIS A 379 26.00 -8.21 7.96
CA HIS A 379 25.20 -7.90 9.15
C HIS A 379 24.04 -6.92 8.86
N ASP A 380 23.76 -6.67 7.58
CA ASP A 380 22.80 -5.66 7.12
C ASP A 380 21.38 -5.87 7.65
N TRP A 381 20.97 -7.12 7.91
CA TRP A 381 19.68 -7.44 8.51
C TRP A 381 19.47 -6.78 9.88
N ALA A 382 20.56 -6.60 10.66
CA ALA A 382 20.54 -5.95 11.98
C ALA A 382 20.71 -4.44 11.88
N SER A 383 21.10 -3.93 10.72
CA SER A 383 21.30 -2.49 10.49
C SER A 383 20.00 -1.73 10.25
N ILE A 384 18.98 -2.41 9.73
CA ILE A 384 17.70 -1.77 9.39
C ILE A 384 16.98 -1.33 10.66
N VAL A 385 16.76 -0.02 10.79
CA VAL A 385 15.93 0.59 11.83
C VAL A 385 14.68 1.22 11.23
N ALA A 386 13.57 1.15 11.94
CA ALA A 386 12.33 1.80 11.53
C ALA A 386 11.79 2.64 12.69
N TYR A 387 11.63 3.93 12.46
CA TYR A 387 10.88 4.81 13.34
C TYR A 387 9.43 4.86 12.87
N ALA A 388 8.51 4.49 13.73
CA ALA A 388 7.10 4.37 13.38
C ALA A 388 6.19 5.02 14.42
N THR A 389 5.20 5.75 13.93
CA THR A 389 4.06 6.22 14.71
C THR A 389 2.84 5.41 14.28
N ILE A 390 2.29 4.61 15.17
CA ILE A 390 1.20 3.69 14.87
C ILE A 390 -0.06 4.15 15.61
N PRO A 391 -1.08 4.66 14.88
CA PRO A 391 -2.34 5.04 15.50
C PRO A 391 -3.16 3.79 15.88
N PRO A 392 -4.14 3.92 16.80
CA PRO A 392 -4.96 2.80 17.26
C PRO A 392 -5.72 2.06 16.14
N ASP A 393 -6.12 2.78 15.10
CA ASP A 393 -6.86 2.27 13.94
C ASP A 393 -5.96 1.80 12.78
N PHE A 394 -4.65 1.68 13.01
CA PHE A 394 -3.68 1.37 11.96
C PHE A 394 -3.98 0.05 11.23
N ALA A 395 -4.37 -0.98 11.95
CA ALA A 395 -4.71 -2.27 11.35
C ALA A 395 -5.88 -2.15 10.34
N LEU A 396 -6.89 -1.33 10.68
CA LEU A 396 -8.00 -1.03 9.78
C LEU A 396 -7.53 -0.26 8.54
N GLN A 397 -6.66 0.75 8.72
CA GLN A 397 -6.09 1.51 7.60
C GLN A 397 -5.26 0.64 6.65
N VAL A 398 -4.46 -0.29 7.17
CA VAL A 398 -3.68 -1.26 6.37
C VAL A 398 -4.63 -2.17 5.59
N GLN A 399 -5.68 -2.68 6.21
CA GLN A 399 -6.68 -3.52 5.55
C GLN A 399 -7.41 -2.78 4.42
N GLN A 400 -7.84 -1.54 4.66
CA GLN A 400 -8.48 -0.69 3.64
C GLN A 400 -7.51 -0.40 2.48
N PHE A 401 -6.25 -0.15 2.79
CA PHE A 401 -5.22 0.06 1.78
C PHE A 401 -4.99 -1.21 0.94
N HIS A 402 -4.84 -2.37 1.57
CA HIS A 402 -4.71 -3.66 0.88
C HIS A 402 -5.89 -3.92 -0.07
N ALA A 403 -7.11 -3.71 0.39
CA ALA A 403 -8.31 -3.85 -0.42
C ALA A 403 -8.30 -2.89 -1.63
N SER A 404 -7.94 -1.62 -1.41
CA SER A 404 -7.85 -0.62 -2.46
C SER A 404 -6.77 -0.95 -3.51
N GLN A 405 -5.61 -1.46 -3.07
CA GLN A 405 -4.53 -1.85 -3.97
C GLN A 405 -4.88 -3.09 -4.81
N THR A 406 -5.55 -4.06 -4.21
CA THR A 406 -6.06 -5.24 -4.94
C THR A 406 -7.09 -4.80 -6.00
N GLN A 407 -8.04 -3.94 -5.64
CA GLN A 407 -9.02 -3.40 -6.59
C GLN A 407 -8.34 -2.67 -7.75
N ARG A 408 -7.39 -1.76 -7.47
CA ARG A 408 -6.68 -1.00 -8.51
C ARG A 408 -5.88 -1.90 -9.45
N LYS A 409 -5.25 -2.94 -8.92
CA LYS A 409 -4.53 -3.94 -9.71
C LYS A 409 -5.45 -4.69 -10.68
N ILE A 410 -6.67 -4.98 -10.25
CA ILE A 410 -7.71 -5.60 -11.09
C ILE A 410 -8.21 -4.57 -12.13
N GLU A 411 -8.41 -3.31 -11.74
CA GLU A 411 -8.84 -2.24 -12.65
C GLU A 411 -7.85 -2.02 -13.81
N VAL A 412 -6.54 -2.10 -13.55
CA VAL A 412 -5.51 -2.04 -14.61
C VAL A 412 -5.71 -3.15 -15.65
N LYS A 413 -6.02 -4.37 -15.21
CA LYS A 413 -6.31 -5.49 -16.11
C LYS A 413 -7.65 -5.32 -16.85
N PHE A 414 -8.63 -4.71 -16.19
CA PHE A 414 -9.89 -4.37 -16.84
C PHE A 414 -9.72 -3.35 -17.97
N ASP A 415 -8.90 -2.32 -17.73
CA ASP A 415 -8.62 -1.32 -18.76
C ASP A 415 -7.98 -1.99 -19.99
N ARG A 416 -7.12 -3.00 -19.79
CA ARG A 416 -6.54 -3.77 -20.90
C ARG A 416 -7.57 -4.64 -21.62
N ILE A 417 -8.46 -5.31 -20.91
CA ILE A 417 -9.57 -6.06 -21.52
C ILE A 417 -10.47 -5.13 -22.33
N ASP A 418 -10.82 -3.96 -21.80
CA ASP A 418 -11.66 -2.97 -22.48
C ASP A 418 -10.95 -2.43 -23.77
N GLU A 419 -9.61 -2.29 -23.78
CA GLU A 419 -8.83 -1.95 -24.98
C GLU A 419 -8.83 -3.07 -26.02
N LEU A 420 -8.64 -4.32 -25.61
CA LEU A 420 -8.72 -5.48 -26.51
C LEU A 420 -10.10 -5.60 -27.13
N VAL A 421 -11.17 -5.44 -26.34
CA VAL A 421 -12.56 -5.41 -26.81
C VAL A 421 -12.77 -4.32 -27.86
N LYS A 422 -12.24 -3.13 -27.63
CA LYS A 422 -12.31 -2.01 -28.57
C LYS A 422 -11.58 -2.31 -29.89
N THR A 423 -10.40 -2.92 -29.83
CA THR A 423 -9.62 -3.31 -31.01
C THR A 423 -10.38 -4.32 -31.86
N ILE A 424 -11.03 -5.30 -31.24
CA ILE A 424 -11.85 -6.31 -31.92
C ILE A 424 -13.07 -5.67 -32.60
N THR A 425 -13.81 -4.82 -31.84
CA THR A 425 -15.06 -4.21 -32.35
C THR A 425 -14.82 -3.22 -33.48
N GLN A 426 -13.64 -2.57 -33.52
CA GLN A 426 -13.26 -1.64 -34.59
C GLN A 426 -12.72 -2.35 -35.86
N GLY A 427 -12.60 -3.69 -35.85
CA GLY A 427 -12.07 -4.46 -36.97
C GLY A 427 -10.57 -4.21 -37.25
N LEU A 428 -9.82 -3.70 -36.25
CA LEU A 428 -8.40 -3.41 -36.35
C LEU A 428 -7.52 -4.67 -36.19
N ALA A 429 -8.10 -5.78 -35.74
CA ALA A 429 -7.41 -7.07 -35.60
C ALA A 429 -7.36 -7.81 -36.95
N THR A 430 -6.16 -8.01 -37.49
CA THR A 430 -5.90 -8.94 -38.62
C THR A 430 -6.00 -10.37 -38.13
N SER A 431 -6.15 -11.35 -39.07
CA SER A 431 -6.30 -12.78 -38.73
C SER A 431 -5.18 -13.33 -37.83
N ASP A 432 -3.95 -12.87 -38.01
CA ASP A 432 -2.79 -13.28 -37.18
C ASP A 432 -2.86 -12.67 -35.79
N HIS A 433 -3.37 -11.45 -35.66
CA HIS A 433 -3.56 -10.77 -34.37
C HIS A 433 -4.75 -11.33 -33.56
N GLN A 434 -5.68 -12.04 -34.16
CA GLN A 434 -6.81 -12.65 -33.43
C GLN A 434 -6.35 -13.74 -32.46
N THR A 435 -5.35 -14.54 -32.84
CA THR A 435 -4.77 -15.58 -31.97
C THR A 435 -4.08 -14.95 -30.77
N ASP A 436 -3.24 -13.92 -31.00
CA ASP A 436 -2.51 -13.20 -29.93
C ASP A 436 -3.49 -12.55 -28.96
N VAL A 437 -4.57 -11.92 -29.46
CA VAL A 437 -5.61 -11.30 -28.62
C VAL A 437 -6.34 -12.34 -27.78
N HIS A 438 -6.61 -13.53 -28.34
CA HIS A 438 -7.25 -14.62 -27.59
C HIS A 438 -6.35 -15.13 -26.46
N GLU A 439 -5.08 -15.33 -26.74
CA GLU A 439 -4.10 -15.77 -25.73
C GLU A 439 -3.95 -14.72 -24.62
N GLU A 440 -3.80 -13.43 -24.97
CA GLU A 440 -3.70 -12.35 -24.00
C GLU A 440 -4.96 -12.24 -23.14
N LEU A 441 -6.15 -12.34 -23.74
CA LEU A 441 -7.42 -12.30 -23.02
C LEU A 441 -7.56 -13.46 -22.04
N THR A 442 -7.15 -14.65 -22.46
CA THR A 442 -7.18 -15.85 -21.61
C THR A 442 -6.23 -15.67 -20.42
N ALA A 443 -5.00 -15.23 -20.65
CA ALA A 443 -4.02 -14.99 -19.60
C ALA A 443 -4.49 -13.91 -18.60
N LEU A 444 -5.08 -12.80 -19.09
CA LEU A 444 -5.65 -11.75 -18.24
C LEU A 444 -6.81 -12.26 -17.40
N SER A 445 -7.69 -13.06 -18.02
CA SER A 445 -8.86 -13.64 -17.35
C SER A 445 -8.46 -14.58 -16.22
N GLU A 446 -7.48 -15.44 -16.46
CA GLU A 446 -6.94 -16.35 -15.45
C GLU A 446 -6.25 -15.58 -14.31
N ALA A 447 -5.45 -14.55 -14.62
CA ALA A 447 -4.79 -13.72 -13.64
C ALA A 447 -5.79 -12.97 -12.75
N ILE A 448 -6.86 -12.41 -13.33
CA ILE A 448 -7.93 -11.75 -12.57
C ILE A 448 -8.65 -12.74 -11.65
N ARG A 449 -9.02 -13.91 -12.18
CA ARG A 449 -9.70 -14.95 -11.39
C ARG A 449 -8.86 -15.44 -10.23
N GLN A 450 -7.56 -15.62 -10.46
CA GLN A 450 -6.62 -16.05 -9.42
C GLN A 450 -6.50 -15.00 -8.30
N GLU A 451 -6.30 -13.73 -8.65
CA GLU A 451 -6.21 -12.64 -7.68
C GLU A 451 -7.48 -12.47 -6.86
N LEU A 452 -8.64 -12.51 -7.53
CA LEU A 452 -9.93 -12.42 -6.84
C LEU A 452 -10.19 -13.64 -5.96
N LYS A 453 -9.74 -14.82 -6.36
CA LYS A 453 -9.82 -16.01 -5.52
C LYS A 453 -8.95 -15.89 -4.29
N GLU A 454 -7.69 -15.48 -4.45
CA GLU A 454 -6.78 -15.25 -3.32
C GLU A 454 -7.37 -14.24 -2.33
N TRP A 455 -7.95 -13.15 -2.84
CA TRP A 455 -8.57 -12.12 -2.01
C TRP A 455 -9.85 -12.62 -1.29
N ARG A 456 -10.67 -13.47 -1.93
CA ARG A 456 -11.83 -14.11 -1.27
C ARG A 456 -11.44 -15.17 -0.25
N ASP A 457 -10.32 -15.87 -0.49
CA ASP A 457 -9.82 -16.92 0.41
C ASP A 457 -9.11 -16.34 1.67
N GLU A 458 -8.89 -15.02 1.72
CA GLU A 458 -8.42 -14.35 2.94
C GLU A 458 -9.47 -14.47 4.05
N PRO A 459 -9.04 -14.57 5.33
CA PRO A 459 -9.96 -14.55 6.46
C PRO A 459 -10.89 -13.32 6.40
N HIS A 460 -12.17 -13.54 6.56
CA HIS A 460 -13.20 -12.50 6.39
C HIS A 460 -14.10 -12.33 7.62
N ASP A 461 -13.83 -13.02 8.72
CA ASP A 461 -14.63 -12.97 9.96
C ASP A 461 -14.68 -11.56 10.58
N HIS A 462 -13.72 -10.71 10.24
CA HIS A 462 -13.61 -9.33 10.69
C HIS A 462 -14.19 -8.29 9.71
N LEU A 463 -14.60 -8.75 8.50
CA LEU A 463 -15.17 -7.85 7.49
C LEU A 463 -16.63 -7.52 7.80
N THR A 464 -17.03 -6.30 7.46
CA THR A 464 -18.44 -5.94 7.44
C THR A 464 -19.17 -6.68 6.30
N LYS A 465 -20.50 -6.74 6.37
CA LYS A 465 -21.32 -7.32 5.30
C LYS A 465 -21.12 -6.57 3.99
N GLU A 466 -20.97 -5.25 4.06
CA GLU A 466 -20.71 -4.38 2.93
C GLU A 466 -19.39 -4.70 2.26
N GLU A 467 -18.31 -4.83 3.04
CA GLU A 467 -16.99 -5.16 2.51
C GLU A 467 -16.96 -6.55 1.85
N TRP A 468 -17.56 -7.55 2.50
CA TRP A 468 -17.61 -8.89 1.94
C TRP A 468 -18.48 -8.96 0.66
N SER A 469 -19.64 -8.31 0.66
CA SER A 469 -20.50 -8.22 -0.51
C SER A 469 -19.83 -7.47 -1.67
N MET A 470 -19.03 -6.44 -1.37
CA MET A 470 -18.21 -5.74 -2.38
C MET A 470 -17.16 -6.64 -3.02
N ARG A 471 -16.45 -7.49 -2.27
CA ARG A 471 -15.49 -8.46 -2.84
C ARG A 471 -16.15 -9.41 -3.84
N LEU A 472 -17.33 -9.92 -3.49
CA LEU A 472 -18.14 -10.77 -4.38
C LEU A 472 -18.68 -9.98 -5.57
N GLY A 473 -19.14 -8.75 -5.37
CA GLY A 473 -19.61 -7.85 -6.42
C GLY A 473 -18.53 -7.54 -7.46
N LEU A 474 -17.29 -7.32 -7.03
CA LEU A 474 -16.15 -7.14 -7.92
C LEU A 474 -15.83 -8.43 -8.70
N SER A 475 -15.93 -9.60 -8.05
CA SER A 475 -15.78 -10.89 -8.73
C SER A 475 -16.83 -11.07 -9.83
N ALA A 476 -18.08 -10.71 -9.55
CA ALA A 476 -19.17 -10.74 -10.52
C ALA A 476 -18.93 -9.77 -11.69
N ALA A 477 -18.52 -8.52 -11.39
CA ALA A 477 -18.21 -7.51 -12.40
C ALA A 477 -17.05 -7.93 -13.30
N SER A 478 -16.09 -8.69 -12.76
CA SER A 478 -14.95 -9.25 -13.50
C SER A 478 -15.42 -10.32 -14.48
N GLU A 479 -16.19 -11.29 -14.02
CA GLU A 479 -16.73 -12.35 -14.87
C GLU A 479 -17.66 -11.77 -15.96
N LYS A 480 -18.40 -10.69 -15.66
CA LYS A 480 -19.21 -9.98 -16.67
C LYS A 480 -18.34 -9.42 -17.81
N ARG A 481 -17.21 -8.79 -17.50
CA ARG A 481 -16.29 -8.25 -18.52
C ARG A 481 -15.59 -9.34 -19.31
N ILE A 482 -15.15 -10.39 -18.64
CA ILE A 482 -14.57 -11.58 -19.27
C ILE A 482 -15.58 -12.21 -20.24
N GLY A 483 -16.84 -12.37 -19.81
CA GLY A 483 -17.91 -12.91 -20.66
C GLY A 483 -18.14 -12.08 -21.93
N ILE A 484 -18.18 -10.75 -21.83
CA ILE A 484 -18.29 -9.84 -22.98
C ILE A 484 -17.13 -10.06 -23.95
N ALA A 485 -15.91 -10.07 -23.46
CA ALA A 485 -14.72 -10.18 -24.30
C ALA A 485 -14.65 -11.55 -24.99
N LEU A 486 -15.00 -12.62 -24.28
CA LEU A 486 -15.05 -13.98 -24.83
C LEU A 486 -16.18 -14.14 -25.91
N ASP A 487 -17.33 -13.51 -25.67
CA ASP A 487 -18.46 -13.53 -26.65
C ASP A 487 -18.05 -12.87 -27.98
N LEU A 488 -17.32 -11.75 -27.90
CA LEU A 488 -16.84 -11.01 -29.07
C LEU A 488 -15.82 -11.77 -29.93
N ILE A 489 -15.02 -12.65 -29.33
CA ILE A 489 -14.06 -13.50 -30.05
C ILE A 489 -14.68 -14.85 -30.46
N GLY A 490 -15.99 -15.05 -30.22
CA GLY A 490 -16.70 -16.27 -30.59
C GLY A 490 -16.51 -17.45 -29.65
N ALA A 491 -15.87 -17.27 -28.49
CA ALA A 491 -15.71 -18.29 -27.46
C ALA A 491 -16.97 -18.43 -26.59
N THR A 492 -18.09 -18.79 -27.23
CA THR A 492 -19.44 -18.74 -26.65
C THR A 492 -19.62 -19.61 -25.41
N LYS A 493 -18.98 -20.78 -25.35
CA LYS A 493 -19.10 -21.68 -24.19
C LYS A 493 -18.40 -21.09 -22.94
N GLU A 494 -17.22 -20.52 -23.14
CA GLU A 494 -16.45 -19.86 -22.12
C GLU A 494 -17.13 -18.56 -21.65
N ALA A 495 -17.76 -17.83 -22.57
CA ALA A 495 -18.58 -16.65 -22.27
C ALA A 495 -19.80 -17.03 -21.43
N ASP A 496 -20.55 -18.06 -21.79
CA ASP A 496 -21.69 -18.57 -21.02
C ASP A 496 -21.27 -18.98 -19.59
N GLN A 497 -20.11 -19.63 -19.46
CA GLN A 497 -19.58 -20.01 -18.14
C GLN A 497 -19.21 -18.76 -17.32
N ALA A 498 -18.61 -17.74 -17.92
CA ALA A 498 -18.30 -16.48 -17.25
C ALA A 498 -19.59 -15.77 -16.78
N TYR A 499 -20.61 -15.67 -17.62
CA TYR A 499 -21.91 -15.11 -17.23
C TYR A 499 -22.60 -15.93 -16.12
N LYS A 500 -22.43 -17.25 -16.11
CA LYS A 500 -22.93 -18.10 -15.04
C LYS A 500 -22.22 -17.78 -13.71
N CYS A 501 -20.90 -17.69 -13.70
CA CYS A 501 -20.14 -17.30 -12.52
C CYS A 501 -20.51 -15.88 -12.07
N CYS A 502 -20.68 -14.95 -12.99
CA CYS A 502 -21.15 -13.59 -12.72
C CYS A 502 -22.49 -13.59 -11.96
N PHE A 503 -23.45 -14.37 -12.45
CA PHE A 503 -24.76 -14.54 -11.82
C PHE A 503 -24.63 -15.09 -10.39
N GLU A 504 -23.85 -16.16 -10.20
CA GLU A 504 -23.65 -16.80 -8.90
C GLU A 504 -23.00 -15.85 -7.90
N PHE A 505 -22.01 -15.06 -8.30
CA PHE A 505 -21.36 -14.07 -7.45
C PHE A 505 -22.28 -12.89 -7.07
N TYR A 506 -23.06 -12.33 -8.01
CA TYR A 506 -24.03 -11.28 -7.67
C TYR A 506 -25.15 -11.81 -6.75
N GLN A 507 -25.62 -13.03 -6.97
CA GLN A 507 -26.59 -13.66 -6.09
C GLN A 507 -26.04 -13.82 -4.66
N ALA A 508 -24.80 -14.32 -4.53
CA ALA A 508 -24.15 -14.47 -3.24
C ALA A 508 -23.92 -13.11 -2.57
N ALA A 509 -23.44 -12.11 -3.30
CA ALA A 509 -23.22 -10.76 -2.79
C ALA A 509 -24.51 -10.13 -2.25
N TRP A 510 -25.59 -10.21 -3.02
CA TRP A 510 -26.90 -9.68 -2.59
C TRP A 510 -27.49 -10.47 -1.41
N THR A 511 -27.26 -11.77 -1.33
CA THR A 511 -27.73 -12.57 -0.18
C THR A 511 -27.11 -12.10 1.13
N ILE A 512 -25.86 -11.60 1.09
CA ILE A 512 -25.13 -11.07 2.25
C ILE A 512 -25.60 -9.65 2.59
N ASP A 513 -25.72 -8.78 1.59
CA ASP A 513 -26.13 -7.39 1.73
C ASP A 513 -27.41 -7.10 0.94
N GLN A 514 -28.55 -7.52 1.51
CA GLN A 514 -29.87 -7.38 0.91
C GLN A 514 -30.34 -5.93 0.80
N ALA A 515 -29.72 -5.00 1.53
CA ALA A 515 -30.03 -3.57 1.46
C ALA A 515 -29.31 -2.86 0.31
N ASN A 516 -28.42 -3.55 -0.41
CA ASN A 516 -27.63 -2.98 -1.49
C ASN A 516 -28.41 -3.01 -2.83
N HIS A 517 -29.05 -1.88 -3.13
CA HIS A 517 -29.85 -1.71 -4.36
C HIS A 517 -29.03 -1.93 -5.64
N TRP A 518 -27.74 -1.57 -5.65
CA TRP A 518 -26.86 -1.75 -6.81
C TRP A 518 -26.62 -3.23 -7.10
N LEU A 519 -26.29 -4.03 -6.08
CA LEU A 519 -26.06 -5.48 -6.24
C LEU A 519 -27.31 -6.16 -6.78
N LEU A 520 -28.49 -5.78 -6.27
CA LEU A 520 -29.77 -6.32 -6.75
C LEU A 520 -30.04 -5.95 -8.20
N THR A 521 -29.74 -4.71 -8.58
CA THR A 521 -29.87 -4.25 -9.98
C THR A 521 -28.93 -5.01 -10.91
N GLN A 522 -27.67 -5.19 -10.52
CA GLN A 522 -26.71 -5.95 -11.33
C GLN A 522 -27.09 -7.44 -11.43
N TYR A 523 -27.64 -8.03 -10.37
CA TYR A 523 -28.19 -9.38 -10.40
C TYR A 523 -29.31 -9.50 -11.44
N LEU A 524 -30.28 -8.58 -11.45
CA LEU A 524 -31.36 -8.52 -12.43
C LEU A 524 -30.83 -8.29 -13.85
N SER A 525 -29.86 -7.39 -14.02
CA SER A 525 -29.20 -7.12 -15.29
C SER A 525 -28.62 -8.40 -15.90
N VAL A 526 -27.88 -9.20 -15.13
CA VAL A 526 -27.29 -10.45 -15.63
C VAL A 526 -28.35 -11.49 -15.95
N ILE A 527 -29.45 -11.56 -15.23
CA ILE A 527 -30.59 -12.43 -15.55
C ILE A 527 -31.17 -12.04 -16.92
N ALA A 528 -31.41 -10.75 -17.16
CA ALA A 528 -31.91 -10.24 -18.42
C ALA A 528 -30.96 -10.57 -19.58
N ILE A 529 -29.66 -10.36 -19.40
CA ILE A 529 -28.62 -10.63 -20.41
C ILE A 529 -28.56 -12.13 -20.78
N ARG A 530 -28.57 -13.01 -19.78
CA ARG A 530 -28.50 -14.47 -20.00
C ARG A 530 -29.74 -15.05 -20.64
N ASN A 531 -30.89 -14.43 -20.39
CA ASN A 531 -32.17 -14.88 -20.93
C ASN A 531 -32.67 -13.94 -22.05
N ARG A 532 -31.75 -13.34 -22.83
CA ARG A 532 -32.06 -12.48 -23.96
C ARG A 532 -33.07 -13.20 -24.89
N THR A 533 -34.30 -12.78 -24.85
CA THR A 533 -35.37 -13.35 -25.67
C THR A 533 -36.27 -12.24 -26.16
N ASP A 534 -36.62 -12.28 -27.42
CA ASP A 534 -37.61 -11.39 -28.06
C ASP A 534 -39.01 -12.03 -28.03
N ASP A 535 -39.12 -13.25 -27.50
CA ASP A 535 -40.35 -13.98 -27.38
C ASP A 535 -41.18 -13.49 -26.17
N THR A 536 -42.42 -13.11 -26.42
CA THR A 536 -43.36 -12.63 -25.40
C THR A 536 -43.56 -13.63 -24.26
N ALA A 537 -43.55 -14.92 -24.54
CA ALA A 537 -43.71 -15.96 -23.53
C ALA A 537 -42.47 -16.06 -22.61
N GLY A 538 -41.27 -15.85 -23.14
CA GLY A 538 -40.02 -15.78 -22.39
C GLY A 538 -39.99 -14.56 -21.46
N LEU A 539 -40.39 -13.40 -21.99
CA LEU A 539 -40.48 -12.17 -21.19
C LEU A 539 -41.54 -12.28 -20.07
N GLN A 540 -42.68 -12.88 -20.37
CA GLN A 540 -43.72 -13.11 -19.36
C GLN A 540 -43.21 -13.99 -18.21
N LYS A 541 -42.46 -15.07 -18.51
CA LYS A 541 -41.84 -15.91 -17.47
C LYS A 541 -40.83 -15.15 -16.61
N LEU A 542 -40.05 -14.24 -17.20
CA LEU A 542 -39.09 -13.39 -16.44
C LEU A 542 -39.83 -12.41 -15.55
N SER A 543 -40.89 -11.77 -16.06
CA SER A 543 -41.76 -10.88 -15.31
C SER A 543 -42.44 -11.59 -14.13
N GLU A 544 -43.05 -12.75 -14.34
CA GLU A 544 -43.70 -13.56 -13.30
C GLU A 544 -42.69 -13.95 -12.18
N LYS A 545 -41.46 -14.31 -12.57
CA LYS A 545 -40.46 -14.79 -11.62
C LYS A 545 -39.70 -13.67 -10.87
N TYR A 546 -39.38 -12.57 -11.54
CA TYR A 546 -38.51 -11.54 -11.02
C TYR A 546 -39.10 -10.13 -10.95
N GLY A 547 -40.35 -9.93 -11.44
CA GLY A 547 -41.01 -8.63 -11.45
C GLY A 547 -41.13 -8.01 -10.05
N THR A 548 -41.50 -8.80 -9.03
CA THR A 548 -41.55 -8.32 -7.63
C THR A 548 -40.16 -7.92 -7.13
N THR A 549 -39.11 -8.65 -7.50
CA THR A 549 -37.73 -8.34 -7.15
C THR A 549 -37.28 -7.04 -7.82
N TRP A 550 -37.67 -6.82 -9.07
CA TRP A 550 -37.41 -5.57 -9.78
C TRP A 550 -38.13 -4.38 -9.12
N CYS A 551 -39.42 -4.52 -8.74
CA CYS A 551 -40.16 -3.50 -8.00
C CYS A 551 -39.45 -3.14 -6.68
N ALA A 552 -38.99 -4.13 -5.92
CA ALA A 552 -38.25 -3.90 -4.69
C ALA A 552 -36.93 -3.13 -4.94
N ALA A 553 -36.19 -3.49 -6.00
CA ALA A 553 -34.97 -2.76 -6.39
C ALA A 553 -35.27 -1.29 -6.72
N LEU A 554 -36.34 -1.04 -7.45
CA LEU A 554 -36.77 0.30 -7.85
C LEU A 554 -37.15 1.16 -6.62
N GLU A 555 -37.93 0.61 -5.71
CA GLU A 555 -38.33 1.32 -4.48
C GLU A 555 -37.15 1.61 -3.58
N MET A 556 -36.27 0.64 -3.34
CA MET A 556 -35.05 0.82 -2.55
C MET A 556 -34.17 1.93 -3.13
N THR A 557 -33.97 1.91 -4.46
CA THR A 557 -33.14 2.89 -5.15
C THR A 557 -33.77 4.29 -5.12
N THR A 558 -35.09 4.38 -5.29
CA THR A 558 -35.84 5.64 -5.22
C THR A 558 -35.76 6.25 -3.82
N TRP A 559 -35.88 5.44 -2.78
CA TRP A 559 -35.69 5.90 -1.40
C TRP A 559 -34.27 6.38 -1.15
N LYS A 560 -33.26 5.64 -1.61
CA LYS A 560 -31.84 6.00 -1.48
C LYS A 560 -31.51 7.33 -2.17
N LYS A 561 -32.16 7.64 -3.31
CA LYS A 561 -32.00 8.91 -4.04
C LYS A 561 -32.28 10.13 -3.15
N SER A 562 -33.27 10.07 -2.27
CA SER A 562 -33.62 11.17 -1.35
C SER A 562 -32.58 11.43 -0.26
N LEU A 563 -31.71 10.45 0.00
CA LEU A 563 -30.68 10.49 1.06
C LEU A 563 -29.27 10.72 0.53
N SER A 564 -29.06 10.63 -0.79
CA SER A 564 -27.74 10.66 -1.40
C SER A 564 -27.40 12.02 -1.98
N THR A 565 -26.10 12.39 -1.94
CA THR A 565 -25.55 13.62 -2.50
C THR A 565 -24.23 13.34 -3.23
N GLY A 566 -23.84 14.22 -4.15
CA GLY A 566 -22.57 14.14 -4.86
C GLY A 566 -22.38 12.81 -5.60
N LYS A 567 -21.21 12.17 -5.44
CA LYS A 567 -20.85 10.93 -6.12
C LYS A 567 -21.85 9.79 -5.87
N ASP A 568 -22.34 9.65 -4.64
CA ASP A 568 -23.30 8.60 -4.28
C ASP A 568 -24.64 8.80 -5.00
N LYS A 569 -25.09 10.05 -5.15
CA LYS A 569 -26.31 10.38 -5.88
C LYS A 569 -26.19 10.03 -7.36
N VAL A 570 -25.02 10.25 -7.97
CA VAL A 570 -24.78 9.84 -9.37
C VAL A 570 -24.90 8.33 -9.53
N TYR A 571 -24.34 7.53 -8.64
CA TYR A 571 -24.51 6.07 -8.71
C TYR A 571 -25.95 5.62 -8.51
N VAL A 572 -26.69 6.28 -7.63
CA VAL A 572 -28.11 5.99 -7.44
C VAL A 572 -28.94 6.34 -8.68
N LEU A 573 -28.68 7.50 -9.31
CA LEU A 573 -29.34 7.90 -10.57
C LEU A 573 -28.99 6.94 -11.71
N ALA A 574 -27.74 6.49 -11.82
CA ALA A 574 -27.32 5.48 -12.78
C ALA A 574 -28.08 4.16 -12.58
N THR A 575 -28.25 3.74 -11.35
CA THR A 575 -29.02 2.53 -11.00
C THR A 575 -30.49 2.67 -11.37
N LEU A 576 -31.12 3.83 -11.13
CA LEU A 576 -32.48 4.12 -11.54
C LEU A 576 -32.66 4.09 -13.05
N ALA A 577 -31.71 4.67 -13.79
CA ALA A 577 -31.73 4.64 -15.25
C ALA A 577 -31.62 3.19 -15.78
N GLU A 578 -30.72 2.36 -15.19
CA GLU A 578 -30.60 0.94 -15.56
C GLU A 578 -31.86 0.12 -15.20
N LEU A 579 -32.46 0.34 -14.02
CA LEU A 579 -33.73 -0.29 -13.67
C LEU A 579 -34.86 0.12 -14.60
N THR A 580 -34.88 1.38 -15.05
CA THR A 580 -35.86 1.86 -16.05
C THR A 580 -35.65 1.18 -17.40
N LEU A 581 -34.41 0.95 -17.84
CA LEU A 581 -34.12 0.17 -19.03
C LEU A 581 -34.63 -1.27 -18.87
N LEU A 582 -34.41 -1.90 -17.71
CA LEU A 582 -34.84 -3.27 -17.41
C LEU A 582 -36.38 -3.41 -17.22
N HIS A 583 -37.12 -2.30 -17.12
CA HIS A 583 -38.58 -2.31 -17.03
C HIS A 583 -39.21 -3.16 -18.14
N SER A 584 -38.73 -3.00 -19.36
CA SER A 584 -39.25 -3.73 -20.53
C SER A 584 -39.07 -5.26 -20.45
N VAL A 585 -38.21 -5.75 -19.56
CA VAL A 585 -37.98 -7.17 -19.31
C VAL A 585 -38.84 -7.71 -18.17
N TYR A 586 -39.00 -6.93 -17.13
CA TYR A 586 -39.58 -7.39 -15.86
C TYR A 586 -41.00 -6.89 -15.59
N HIS A 587 -41.48 -5.93 -16.42
CA HIS A 587 -42.80 -5.33 -16.24
C HIS A 587 -43.43 -5.07 -17.63
N THR A 588 -44.03 -6.10 -18.20
CA THR A 588 -44.43 -6.11 -19.63
C THR A 588 -45.69 -5.29 -19.94
N ASP A 589 -46.46 -4.81 -18.93
CA ASP A 589 -47.89 -4.50 -19.20
C ASP A 589 -48.26 -2.99 -19.20
N THR A 590 -47.42 -2.02 -18.85
CA THR A 590 -48.00 -0.71 -18.51
C THR A 590 -47.26 0.55 -18.96
N ALA A 591 -45.97 0.55 -19.27
CA ALA A 591 -45.24 1.78 -19.59
C ALA A 591 -45.21 2.06 -21.11
N LYS A 592 -45.51 3.31 -21.49
CA LYS A 592 -45.30 3.75 -22.89
C LYS A 592 -43.80 3.92 -23.11
N PRO A 593 -43.22 3.42 -24.22
CA PRO A 593 -41.80 3.52 -24.52
C PRO A 593 -41.24 4.96 -24.40
N GLU A 594 -42.03 5.95 -24.81
CA GLU A 594 -41.65 7.36 -24.74
C GLU A 594 -41.53 7.91 -23.29
N GLU A 595 -42.31 7.35 -22.38
CA GLU A 595 -42.23 7.69 -20.96
C GLU A 595 -40.96 7.15 -20.32
N LEU A 596 -40.57 5.92 -20.64
CA LEU A 596 -39.30 5.31 -20.19
C LEU A 596 -38.10 6.03 -20.78
N LYS A 597 -38.12 6.41 -22.07
CA LYS A 597 -37.07 7.24 -22.69
C LYS A 597 -36.88 8.56 -21.98
N LYS A 598 -37.99 9.25 -21.66
CA LYS A 598 -37.95 10.50 -20.91
C LYS A 598 -37.35 10.32 -19.53
N GLN A 599 -37.77 9.31 -18.78
CA GLN A 599 -37.25 9.04 -17.44
C GLN A 599 -35.73 8.76 -17.46
N ILE A 600 -35.24 7.96 -18.41
CA ILE A 600 -33.81 7.69 -18.57
C ILE A 600 -33.04 8.97 -18.88
N SER A 601 -33.55 9.78 -19.82
CA SER A 601 -32.94 11.09 -20.15
C SER A 601 -32.88 12.03 -18.94
N ASP A 602 -33.98 12.09 -18.16
CA ASP A 602 -34.04 12.93 -16.97
C ASP A 602 -33.03 12.47 -15.88
N TYR A 603 -32.85 11.18 -15.68
CA TYR A 603 -31.84 10.64 -14.77
C TYR A 603 -30.41 10.94 -15.26
N CYS A 604 -30.14 10.77 -16.54
CA CYS A 604 -28.84 11.06 -17.13
C CYS A 604 -28.47 12.55 -17.02
N LYS A 605 -29.41 13.45 -17.30
CA LYS A 605 -29.21 14.89 -17.10
C LYS A 605 -28.95 15.25 -15.64
N ALA A 606 -29.74 14.69 -14.72
CA ALA A 606 -29.53 14.91 -13.30
C ALA A 606 -28.16 14.40 -12.78
N MET A 607 -27.56 13.40 -13.44
CA MET A 607 -26.16 12.98 -13.14
C MET A 607 -25.13 14.01 -13.60
N LEU A 608 -25.35 14.66 -14.75
CA LEU A 608 -24.45 15.69 -15.28
C LEU A 608 -24.49 16.97 -14.45
N ASP A 609 -25.65 17.29 -13.84
CA ASP A 609 -25.85 18.46 -13.00
C ASP A 609 -25.20 18.34 -11.62
N GLU A 610 -24.79 17.11 -11.18
CA GLU A 610 -24.15 16.95 -9.86
C GLU A 610 -22.68 17.43 -9.88
N PRO A 611 -22.28 18.24 -8.88
CA PRO A 611 -20.92 18.74 -8.78
C PRO A 611 -19.97 17.59 -8.38
N LEU A 612 -19.16 17.11 -9.31
CA LEU A 612 -18.19 16.06 -9.12
C LEU A 612 -16.76 16.54 -9.32
N ALA A 613 -15.86 16.16 -8.41
CA ALA A 613 -14.43 16.33 -8.58
C ALA A 613 -13.85 15.37 -9.65
N ASP A 614 -14.51 14.22 -9.90
CA ASP A 614 -14.11 13.18 -10.85
C ASP A 614 -15.33 12.74 -11.66
N ARG A 615 -15.23 12.76 -12.99
CA ARG A 615 -16.28 12.32 -13.92
C ARG A 615 -16.35 10.81 -14.15
N PHE A 616 -15.51 10.03 -13.48
CA PHE A 616 -15.49 8.56 -13.62
C PHE A 616 -16.86 7.88 -13.44
N PRO A 617 -17.73 8.26 -12.49
CA PRO A 617 -19.05 7.66 -12.34
C PRO A 617 -19.94 7.82 -13.58
N ILE A 618 -19.89 9.00 -14.22
CA ILE A 618 -20.65 9.31 -15.45
C ILE A 618 -20.12 8.45 -16.61
N LEU A 619 -18.79 8.43 -16.80
CA LEU A 619 -18.13 7.64 -17.85
C LEU A 619 -18.39 6.14 -17.67
N SER A 620 -18.39 5.65 -16.44
CA SER A 620 -18.71 4.25 -16.11
C SER A 620 -20.15 3.91 -16.47
N THR A 621 -21.08 4.82 -16.21
CA THR A 621 -22.49 4.67 -16.56
C THR A 621 -22.69 4.67 -18.07
N LYS A 622 -22.10 5.62 -18.78
CA LYS A 622 -22.14 5.68 -20.25
C LYS A 622 -21.62 4.36 -20.87
N ARG A 623 -20.51 3.82 -20.35
CA ARG A 623 -19.96 2.53 -20.77
C ARG A 623 -20.93 1.38 -20.51
N GLN A 624 -21.61 1.37 -19.38
CA GLN A 624 -22.61 0.32 -19.07
C GLN A 624 -23.77 0.34 -20.07
N PHE A 625 -24.32 1.51 -20.40
CA PHE A 625 -25.37 1.62 -21.42
C PHE A 625 -24.86 1.30 -22.83
N GLY A 626 -23.62 1.67 -23.15
CA GLY A 626 -22.95 1.26 -24.38
C GLY A 626 -22.91 -0.25 -24.55
N ARG A 627 -22.73 -1.01 -23.47
CA ARG A 627 -22.76 -2.48 -23.49
C ARG A 627 -24.12 -3.06 -23.87
N TYR A 628 -25.20 -2.47 -23.42
CA TYR A 628 -26.56 -2.87 -23.85
C TYR A 628 -26.79 -2.64 -25.33
N LEU A 629 -26.13 -1.65 -25.95
CA LEU A 629 -26.22 -1.36 -27.36
C LEU A 629 -25.33 -2.25 -28.22
N LEU A 630 -24.09 -2.43 -27.83
CA LEU A 630 -23.03 -2.96 -28.69
C LEU A 630 -22.76 -4.44 -28.44
N GLU A 631 -22.70 -4.85 -27.16
CA GLU A 631 -22.34 -6.21 -26.78
C GLU A 631 -23.57 -7.08 -26.49
N TRP A 632 -24.54 -6.58 -25.73
CA TRP A 632 -25.75 -7.33 -25.34
C TRP A 632 -26.97 -6.98 -26.22
N LYS A 633 -26.76 -6.89 -27.51
CA LYS A 633 -27.77 -6.44 -28.45
C LYS A 633 -29.12 -7.14 -28.24
N SER A 634 -30.18 -6.33 -28.05
CA SER A 634 -31.57 -6.79 -28.06
C SER A 634 -32.49 -5.62 -28.43
N PRO A 635 -33.50 -5.85 -29.29
CA PRO A 635 -34.52 -4.83 -29.63
C PRO A 635 -35.31 -4.35 -28.41
N ILE A 636 -35.35 -5.12 -27.32
CA ILE A 636 -36.11 -4.81 -26.11
C ILE A 636 -35.60 -3.54 -25.43
N TRP A 637 -34.28 -3.33 -25.41
CA TRP A 637 -33.65 -2.20 -24.69
C TRP A 637 -32.78 -1.29 -25.57
N ALA A 638 -32.61 -1.61 -26.86
CA ALA A 638 -31.70 -0.86 -27.72
C ALA A 638 -32.02 0.66 -27.77
N ASP A 639 -33.30 1.01 -28.01
CA ASP A 639 -33.74 2.40 -28.07
C ASP A 639 -33.52 3.13 -26.72
N LEU A 640 -33.79 2.47 -25.59
CA LEU A 640 -33.64 3.02 -24.25
C LEU A 640 -32.16 3.24 -23.91
N ALA A 641 -31.31 2.29 -24.30
CA ALA A 641 -29.87 2.39 -24.11
C ALA A 641 -29.25 3.50 -24.96
N GLN A 642 -29.77 3.68 -26.22
CA GLN A 642 -29.33 4.79 -27.08
C GLN A 642 -29.63 6.16 -26.44
N VAL A 643 -30.83 6.35 -25.91
CA VAL A 643 -31.20 7.59 -25.21
C VAL A 643 -30.27 7.91 -24.07
N ALA A 644 -29.87 6.88 -23.29
CA ALA A 644 -28.92 7.08 -22.18
C ALA A 644 -27.52 7.48 -22.67
N VAL A 645 -27.03 6.81 -23.72
CA VAL A 645 -25.71 7.11 -24.31
C VAL A 645 -25.68 8.52 -24.90
N ASP A 646 -26.74 8.92 -25.61
CA ASP A 646 -26.84 10.25 -26.23
C ASP A 646 -26.88 11.34 -25.15
N ALA A 647 -27.75 11.17 -24.14
CA ALA A 647 -27.85 12.13 -23.03
C ALA A 647 -26.56 12.31 -22.23
N LEU A 648 -25.75 11.24 -22.10
CA LEU A 648 -24.44 11.29 -21.43
C LEU A 648 -23.28 11.72 -22.35
N THR A 649 -23.58 12.04 -23.63
CA THR A 649 -22.55 12.46 -24.61
C THR A 649 -22.60 13.97 -24.86
N GLU A 650 -23.75 14.63 -24.72
CA GLU A 650 -23.99 16.03 -25.08
C GLU A 650 -23.14 17.05 -24.28
N ASP A 651 -22.59 16.67 -23.11
CA ASP A 651 -21.83 17.55 -22.20
C ASP A 651 -20.46 17.00 -21.77
N LEU A 652 -19.91 16.03 -22.48
CA LEU A 652 -18.54 15.49 -22.25
C LEU A 652 -17.57 16.00 -23.29
#